data_a197d6dadfa45d1ee79860af6dd0e098
#
_entry.id   a197d6dadfa45d1ee79860af6dd0e098
#
_cell.length_a   1.000
_cell.length_b   1.000
_cell.length_c   1.000
_cell.angle_alpha   90.00
_cell.angle_beta   90.00
_cell.angle_gamma   90.00
#
_symmetry.space_group_name_H-M   'P 1'
#
loop_
_entity.id
_entity.type
_entity.pdbx_description
1 polymer ?
#
loop_
_entity_poly.entity_id
_entity_poly.type
_entity_poly.pdbx_seq_one_letter_code
_entity_poly.pdbx_strand_id
1 'polypeptide(L)'
;MDKSLILCDCSGTNHLNSKDLSEVTGLTCSQIHTALCTSQIDSAAKAVTDGKAILCCTQEWRTFQALADELEVPMPPLLDLRDRAGWSADKASKLPKMSALVAEALVPRPAQKTMDVASEGVCLILSNDATEMGVAEQLSEYLSVTLLVPNPTDDMPSRNYDIIAGSLRRATGTLGNFEVTIDALQQLDPTGHGTHEWSISRQGGQSHCDIILDLRGGTPLFPAHEKRDGYLWVDASHAPSVAKTILKASHMVGTFEKTLFVKTEPSLCAHSRAQKSACSNCLDICPTGAITSAGDFVEIDPAICAGCGACAALCPSGSITYEADPSNTTLRRIQALMDGYNKVAGDHPQPRLLVHDSHGRDMIAMAARFDDGLAANMLPIEIEAISSFGHAEALGALASGFGDVHILLSPAADQVAIGREVALATAIAGEHIHIIDTPDPDQMTAALSESKLAIIVETPILAMGSRRQVTRSAARALHGDDKILSLPEDAPYGAVLVDTDSCSMCLSCVSLCPSGALGENPDKPQLLFQEDACLQCGLCSNICPENAITYEQRLNLGTQALEQTVLNEEEPFACIECGVLFGVKSSIERITEKLSSGVGAFANPDALKLVQMCGDCRVNAQFHSTDNPFAAKERPRVRTTADYYSDRDDH
;
A
#
# COMPACT_ATOMS: atom_id res chain seq x y z
N MET A 1 -16.47 7.82 -28.09
CA MET A 1 -15.73 8.91 -28.74
C MET A 1 -14.82 8.27 -29.77
N ASP A 2 -14.90 8.69 -31.02
CA ASP A 2 -14.09 8.12 -32.09
C ASP A 2 -12.65 8.62 -31.95
N LYS A 3 -11.80 7.85 -31.25
CA LYS A 3 -10.37 8.11 -31.19
C LYS A 3 -9.68 7.72 -32.50
N SER A 4 -8.60 8.38 -32.86
CA SER A 4 -7.80 8.07 -34.04
C SER A 4 -6.34 7.80 -33.65
N LEU A 5 -5.73 6.79 -34.31
CA LEU A 5 -4.30 6.48 -34.17
C LEU A 5 -3.50 7.28 -35.18
N ILE A 6 -2.53 8.03 -34.73
CA ILE A 6 -1.60 8.77 -35.59
C ILE A 6 -0.30 7.97 -35.67
N LEU A 7 -0.12 7.32 -36.81
CA LEU A 7 0.94 6.34 -37.02
C LEU A 7 2.21 7.00 -37.59
N CYS A 8 3.37 6.58 -37.08
CA CYS A 8 4.67 6.96 -37.60
C CYS A 8 5.58 5.73 -37.69
N ASP A 9 6.23 5.54 -38.85
CA ASP A 9 7.15 4.42 -39.09
C ASP A 9 8.60 4.71 -38.68
N CYS A 10 8.83 5.88 -38.08
CA CYS A 10 10.15 6.28 -37.57
C CYS A 10 11.25 6.18 -38.67
N SER A 11 11.12 6.91 -39.76
CA SER A 11 12.03 6.86 -40.91
C SER A 11 12.09 5.49 -41.62
N GLY A 12 10.96 4.78 -41.66
CA GLY A 12 10.84 3.50 -42.34
C GLY A 12 11.37 2.31 -41.54
N THR A 13 11.73 2.52 -40.26
CA THR A 13 12.30 1.45 -39.41
C THR A 13 11.23 0.61 -38.71
N ASN A 14 10.02 1.13 -38.54
CA ASN A 14 8.90 0.42 -37.93
C ASN A 14 7.87 0.02 -39.00
N HIS A 15 7.72 -1.26 -39.22
CA HIS A 15 6.81 -1.79 -40.25
C HIS A 15 5.37 -1.80 -39.73
N LEU A 16 4.59 -0.83 -40.19
CA LEU A 16 3.18 -0.65 -39.85
C LEU A 16 2.28 -0.91 -41.06
N ASN A 17 1.07 -1.40 -40.80
CA ASN A 17 0.00 -1.45 -41.77
C ASN A 17 -1.23 -0.75 -41.19
N SER A 18 -1.55 0.45 -41.69
CA SER A 18 -2.66 1.26 -41.16
C SER A 18 -4.02 0.60 -41.39
N LYS A 19 -4.18 -0.14 -42.49
CA LYS A 19 -5.43 -0.84 -42.82
C LYS A 19 -5.70 -1.99 -41.86
N ASP A 20 -4.69 -2.85 -41.64
CA ASP A 20 -4.82 -4.01 -40.75
C ASP A 20 -5.05 -3.54 -39.31
N LEU A 21 -4.31 -2.53 -38.85
CA LEU A 21 -4.51 -1.92 -37.52
C LEU A 21 -5.91 -1.32 -37.37
N SER A 22 -6.41 -0.62 -38.39
CA SER A 22 -7.77 -0.05 -38.36
C SER A 22 -8.83 -1.14 -38.28
N GLU A 23 -8.68 -2.20 -39.06
CA GLU A 23 -9.62 -3.34 -39.09
C GLU A 23 -9.69 -4.06 -37.73
N VAL A 24 -8.53 -4.36 -37.15
CA VAL A 24 -8.46 -5.12 -35.90
C VAL A 24 -8.85 -4.29 -34.68
N THR A 25 -8.41 -3.02 -34.64
CA THR A 25 -8.69 -2.14 -33.47
C THR A 25 -10.06 -1.49 -33.53
N GLY A 26 -10.64 -1.36 -34.74
CA GLY A 26 -11.88 -0.61 -34.99
C GLY A 26 -11.70 0.90 -34.89
N LEU A 27 -10.45 1.39 -34.85
CA LEU A 27 -10.13 2.80 -34.78
C LEU A 27 -9.75 3.33 -36.16
N THR A 28 -9.99 4.62 -36.38
CA THR A 28 -9.45 5.30 -37.57
C THR A 28 -7.94 5.44 -37.42
N CYS A 29 -7.19 4.96 -38.41
CA CYS A 29 -5.74 5.13 -38.48
C CYS A 29 -5.40 6.20 -39.50
N SER A 30 -4.42 7.07 -39.20
CA SER A 30 -3.87 8.01 -40.16
C SER A 30 -3.14 7.28 -41.31
N GLN A 31 -2.78 7.99 -42.36
CA GLN A 31 -1.68 7.56 -43.22
C GLN A 31 -0.42 7.36 -42.35
N ILE A 32 0.49 6.49 -42.81
CA ILE A 32 1.75 6.29 -42.10
C ILE A 32 2.65 7.50 -42.33
N HIS A 33 3.00 8.19 -41.27
CA HIS A 33 3.96 9.27 -41.27
C HIS A 33 5.38 8.72 -41.11
N THR A 34 6.38 9.38 -41.69
CA THR A 34 7.77 8.90 -41.62
C THR A 34 8.60 9.68 -40.60
N ALA A 35 8.26 10.96 -40.37
CA ALA A 35 9.01 11.86 -39.50
C ALA A 35 8.06 12.85 -38.79
N LEU A 36 7.09 12.30 -38.01
CA LEU A 36 6.01 13.06 -37.38
C LEU A 36 6.52 14.10 -36.36
N CYS A 37 7.65 13.80 -35.70
CA CYS A 37 8.28 14.70 -34.71
C CYS A 37 9.16 15.79 -35.29
N THR A 38 9.38 15.81 -36.63
CA THR A 38 10.25 16.78 -37.31
C THR A 38 9.57 17.36 -38.53
N SER A 39 9.87 16.87 -39.74
CA SER A 39 9.40 17.45 -41.00
C SER A 39 7.88 17.37 -41.22
N GLN A 40 7.16 16.55 -40.45
CA GLN A 40 5.70 16.37 -40.51
C GLN A 40 5.00 16.86 -39.24
N ILE A 41 5.63 17.75 -38.46
CA ILE A 41 5.10 18.26 -37.20
C ILE A 41 3.73 18.96 -37.37
N ASP A 42 3.47 19.60 -38.50
CA ASP A 42 2.18 20.19 -38.83
C ASP A 42 1.04 19.16 -38.86
N SER A 43 1.34 17.91 -39.23
CA SER A 43 0.37 16.80 -39.16
C SER A 43 0.08 16.40 -37.75
N ALA A 44 1.09 16.39 -36.86
CA ALA A 44 0.90 16.19 -35.43
C ALA A 44 0.07 17.33 -34.82
N ALA A 45 0.37 18.60 -35.16
CA ALA A 45 -0.35 19.76 -34.67
C ALA A 45 -1.87 19.68 -34.98
N LYS A 46 -2.23 19.32 -36.21
CA LYS A 46 -3.64 19.12 -36.61
C LYS A 46 -4.31 18.03 -35.80
N ALA A 47 -3.62 16.87 -35.61
CA ALA A 47 -4.15 15.74 -34.89
C ALA A 47 -4.34 16.05 -33.39
N VAL A 48 -3.40 16.79 -32.79
CA VAL A 48 -3.45 17.21 -31.39
C VAL A 48 -4.61 18.18 -31.15
N THR A 49 -4.77 19.18 -32.04
CA THR A 49 -5.85 20.17 -31.96
C THR A 49 -7.25 19.52 -32.07
N ASP A 50 -7.38 18.41 -32.79
CA ASP A 50 -8.66 17.69 -32.93
C ASP A 50 -9.11 16.98 -31.63
N GLY A 51 -8.22 16.84 -30.65
CA GLY A 51 -8.52 16.30 -29.30
C GLY A 51 -8.89 14.81 -29.24
N LYS A 52 -8.82 14.10 -30.38
CA LYS A 52 -9.17 12.67 -30.51
C LYS A 52 -7.97 11.79 -30.81
N ALA A 53 -6.81 12.38 -30.99
CA ALA A 53 -5.60 11.67 -31.39
C ALA A 53 -4.99 10.85 -30.25
N ILE A 54 -4.47 9.68 -30.62
CA ILE A 54 -3.47 8.93 -29.86
C ILE A 54 -2.21 8.95 -30.73
N LEU A 55 -1.15 9.57 -30.25
CA LEU A 55 0.12 9.62 -30.98
C LEU A 55 0.91 8.33 -30.73
N CYS A 56 1.19 7.57 -31.79
CA CYS A 56 1.93 6.31 -31.68
C CYS A 56 3.46 6.54 -31.64
N CYS A 57 3.90 7.37 -30.69
CA CYS A 57 5.30 7.69 -30.42
C CYS A 57 5.46 8.22 -28.98
N THR A 58 6.29 7.57 -28.19
CA THR A 58 6.62 7.99 -26.81
C THR A 58 8.00 8.60 -26.72
N GLN A 59 8.91 8.28 -27.64
CA GLN A 59 10.29 8.75 -27.60
C GLN A 59 10.39 10.28 -27.61
N GLU A 60 9.64 10.93 -28.50
CA GLU A 60 9.68 12.38 -28.71
C GLU A 60 8.57 13.12 -27.92
N TRP A 61 8.23 12.60 -26.75
CA TRP A 61 7.16 13.14 -25.89
C TRP A 61 7.37 14.63 -25.59
N ARG A 62 8.63 15.07 -25.38
CA ARG A 62 8.95 16.48 -25.10
C ARG A 62 8.61 17.40 -26.28
N THR A 63 8.85 16.94 -27.49
CA THR A 63 8.47 17.67 -28.71
C THR A 63 6.96 17.83 -28.84
N PHE A 64 6.21 16.74 -28.51
CA PHE A 64 4.76 16.79 -28.54
C PHE A 64 4.16 17.56 -27.37
N GLN A 65 4.81 17.56 -26.22
CA GLN A 65 4.42 18.41 -25.08
C GLN A 65 4.60 19.89 -25.44
N ALA A 66 5.78 20.28 -25.94
CA ALA A 66 6.03 21.64 -26.37
C ALA A 66 5.03 22.10 -27.43
N LEU A 67 4.68 21.20 -28.37
CA LEU A 67 3.65 21.47 -29.37
C LEU A 67 2.26 21.69 -28.77
N ALA A 68 1.87 20.85 -27.80
CA ALA A 68 0.59 20.97 -27.10
C ALA A 68 0.52 22.28 -26.30
N ASP A 69 1.61 22.65 -25.63
CA ASP A 69 1.75 23.90 -24.86
C ASP A 69 1.65 25.13 -25.80
N GLU A 70 2.32 25.09 -26.95
CA GLU A 70 2.25 26.18 -27.98
C GLU A 70 0.83 26.33 -28.53
N LEU A 71 0.10 25.24 -28.68
CA LEU A 71 -1.28 25.23 -29.19
C LEU A 71 -2.32 25.47 -28.08
N GLU A 72 -1.91 25.60 -26.83
CA GLU A 72 -2.78 25.73 -25.64
C GLU A 72 -3.84 24.62 -25.54
N VAL A 73 -3.44 23.38 -25.86
CA VAL A 73 -4.32 22.20 -25.81
C VAL A 73 -3.73 21.14 -24.88
N PRO A 74 -4.56 20.24 -24.28
CA PRO A 74 -4.06 19.15 -23.49
C PRO A 74 -3.15 18.21 -24.28
N MET A 75 -2.09 17.72 -23.63
CA MET A 75 -1.22 16.71 -24.22
C MET A 75 -2.04 15.46 -24.62
N PRO A 76 -1.96 15.00 -25.89
CA PRO A 76 -2.65 13.81 -26.32
C PRO A 76 -2.04 12.54 -25.68
N PRO A 77 -2.83 11.46 -25.51
CA PRO A 77 -2.29 10.18 -25.11
C PRO A 77 -1.20 9.70 -26.07
N LEU A 78 -0.11 9.19 -25.50
CA LEU A 78 0.99 8.60 -26.26
C LEU A 78 0.92 7.08 -26.17
N LEU A 79 1.30 6.39 -27.26
CA LEU A 79 1.36 4.95 -27.33
C LEU A 79 2.67 4.51 -27.99
N ASP A 80 3.39 3.63 -27.33
CA ASP A 80 4.61 3.04 -27.88
C ASP A 80 4.29 1.77 -28.67
N LEU A 81 4.26 1.88 -29.98
CA LEU A 81 4.15 0.72 -30.89
C LEU A 81 5.51 0.32 -31.47
N ARG A 82 6.54 1.15 -31.34
CA ARG A 82 7.85 0.89 -31.92
C ARG A 82 8.71 0.02 -31.00
N ASP A 83 9.06 0.52 -29.83
CA ASP A 83 9.98 -0.16 -28.92
C ASP A 83 9.30 -1.38 -28.26
N ARG A 84 8.01 -1.28 -27.96
CA ARG A 84 7.24 -2.36 -27.33
C ARG A 84 6.80 -3.48 -28.28
N ALA A 85 6.73 -3.21 -29.61
CA ALA A 85 6.22 -4.19 -30.57
C ALA A 85 6.98 -4.21 -31.90
N GLY A 86 7.18 -3.06 -32.56
CA GLY A 86 7.66 -2.97 -33.94
C GLY A 86 9.13 -3.37 -34.11
N TRP A 87 9.97 -2.88 -33.25
CA TRP A 87 11.40 -3.19 -33.24
C TRP A 87 11.63 -4.51 -32.47
N SER A 88 11.53 -5.60 -33.23
CA SER A 88 11.76 -6.96 -32.74
C SER A 88 12.32 -7.80 -33.87
N ALA A 89 13.32 -8.62 -33.60
CA ALA A 89 13.90 -9.58 -34.54
C ALA A 89 12.98 -10.80 -34.78
N ASP A 90 11.95 -10.99 -33.93
CA ASP A 90 10.96 -12.07 -34.10
C ASP A 90 10.26 -11.94 -35.47
N LYS A 91 10.21 -13.05 -36.21
CA LYS A 91 9.60 -13.13 -37.54
C LYS A 91 8.08 -13.28 -37.51
N ALA A 92 7.50 -13.58 -36.34
CA ALA A 92 6.06 -13.70 -36.18
C ALA A 92 5.36 -12.36 -36.42
N SER A 93 4.09 -12.41 -36.77
CA SER A 93 3.28 -11.19 -36.94
C SER A 93 3.22 -10.40 -35.66
N LYS A 94 3.48 -9.10 -35.75
CA LYS A 94 3.42 -8.16 -34.63
C LYS A 94 2.04 -7.52 -34.47
N LEU A 95 1.14 -7.78 -35.40
CA LEU A 95 -0.21 -7.21 -35.39
C LEU A 95 -1.02 -7.59 -34.14
N PRO A 96 -1.01 -8.86 -33.64
CA PRO A 96 -1.69 -9.19 -32.40
C PRO A 96 -1.21 -8.37 -31.21
N LYS A 97 0.11 -8.22 -31.06
CA LYS A 97 0.73 -7.42 -30.00
C LYS A 97 0.40 -5.94 -30.12
N MET A 98 0.45 -5.37 -31.34
CA MET A 98 0.07 -3.98 -31.57
C MET A 98 -1.42 -3.74 -31.25
N SER A 99 -2.30 -4.67 -31.64
CA SER A 99 -3.72 -4.64 -31.27
C SER A 99 -3.93 -4.68 -29.76
N ALA A 100 -3.19 -5.53 -29.06
CA ALA A 100 -3.22 -5.63 -27.59
C ALA A 100 -2.82 -4.30 -26.93
N LEU A 101 -1.70 -3.69 -27.36
CA LEU A 101 -1.21 -2.42 -26.82
C LEU A 101 -2.19 -1.27 -27.07
N VAL A 102 -2.85 -1.24 -28.24
CA VAL A 102 -3.91 -0.26 -28.51
C VAL A 102 -5.10 -0.46 -27.58
N ALA A 103 -5.54 -1.71 -27.39
CA ALA A 103 -6.67 -2.02 -26.51
C ALA A 103 -6.37 -1.62 -25.05
N GLU A 104 -5.16 -1.88 -24.56
CA GLU A 104 -4.69 -1.47 -23.22
C GLU A 104 -4.69 0.06 -23.07
N ALA A 105 -4.20 0.80 -24.07
CA ALA A 105 -4.13 2.26 -24.03
C ALA A 105 -5.53 2.93 -24.03
N LEU A 106 -6.57 2.21 -24.42
CA LEU A 106 -7.96 2.70 -24.39
C LEU A 106 -8.64 2.51 -23.03
N VAL A 107 -8.06 1.73 -22.12
CA VAL A 107 -8.62 1.53 -20.78
C VAL A 107 -8.51 2.85 -20.00
N PRO A 108 -9.64 3.39 -19.50
CA PRO A 108 -9.60 4.62 -18.72
C PRO A 108 -8.80 4.41 -17.42
N ARG A 109 -7.86 5.31 -17.18
CA ARG A 109 -7.15 5.38 -15.90
C ARG A 109 -7.80 6.42 -15.01
N PRO A 110 -7.96 6.18 -13.71
CA PRO A 110 -8.45 7.19 -12.78
C PRO A 110 -7.49 8.37 -12.73
N ALA A 111 -8.01 9.56 -12.50
CA ALA A 111 -7.18 10.72 -12.25
C ALA A 111 -6.43 10.54 -10.93
N GLN A 112 -5.13 10.80 -10.94
CA GLN A 112 -4.34 10.79 -9.72
C GLN A 112 -4.75 11.96 -8.83
N LYS A 113 -4.91 11.67 -7.54
CA LYS A 113 -5.14 12.69 -6.53
C LYS A 113 -3.81 13.21 -6.04
N THR A 114 -3.72 14.51 -5.88
CA THR A 114 -2.52 15.17 -5.38
C THR A 114 -2.81 15.99 -4.14
N MET A 115 -1.77 16.34 -3.41
CA MET A 115 -1.77 17.33 -2.35
C MET A 115 -0.67 18.35 -2.62
N ASP A 116 -0.89 19.59 -2.23
CA ASP A 116 0.12 20.63 -2.33
C ASP A 116 1.09 20.53 -1.15
N VAL A 117 2.38 20.61 -1.45
CA VAL A 117 3.47 20.70 -0.49
C VAL A 117 4.18 22.02 -0.74
N ALA A 118 4.08 22.95 0.23
CA ALA A 118 4.72 24.25 0.13
C ALA A 118 6.11 24.21 0.80
N SER A 119 7.10 24.81 0.16
CA SER A 119 8.43 25.05 0.70
C SER A 119 8.79 26.51 0.50
N GLU A 120 9.04 27.22 1.59
CA GLU A 120 9.48 28.63 1.56
C GLU A 120 10.99 28.74 1.40
N GLY A 121 11.70 27.61 1.39
CA GLY A 121 13.15 27.55 1.20
C GLY A 121 13.94 27.72 2.51
N VAL A 122 13.34 27.46 3.66
CA VAL A 122 14.06 27.41 4.94
C VAL A 122 14.91 26.15 4.98
N CYS A 123 16.24 26.30 4.90
CA CYS A 123 17.19 25.19 4.78
C CYS A 123 18.07 25.06 6.02
N LEU A 124 18.06 23.89 6.64
CA LEU A 124 18.99 23.51 7.69
C LEU A 124 20.13 22.68 7.11
N ILE A 125 21.37 23.19 7.18
CA ILE A 125 22.57 22.47 6.79
C ILE A 125 23.19 21.86 8.05
N LEU A 126 23.40 20.54 8.02
CA LEU A 126 24.09 19.80 9.09
C LEU A 126 25.56 19.59 8.70
N SER A 127 26.45 20.08 9.52
CA SER A 127 27.90 20.10 9.26
C SER A 127 28.67 19.42 10.41
N ASN A 128 29.84 18.87 10.09
CA ASN A 128 30.78 18.38 11.10
C ASN A 128 31.79 19.44 11.54
N ASP A 129 32.08 20.39 10.66
CA ASP A 129 33.04 21.47 10.94
C ASP A 129 32.75 22.71 10.07
N ALA A 130 33.64 23.70 10.17
CA ALA A 130 33.49 24.95 9.44
C ALA A 130 33.86 24.87 7.94
N THR A 131 34.34 23.74 7.43
CA THR A 131 34.79 23.63 6.02
C THR A 131 33.62 23.70 5.04
N GLU A 132 32.41 23.39 5.49
CA GLU A 132 31.19 23.39 4.69
C GLU A 132 30.48 24.76 4.62
N MET A 133 31.08 25.83 5.22
CA MET A 133 30.57 27.21 5.15
C MET A 133 30.43 27.71 3.70
N GLY A 134 31.28 27.23 2.78
CA GLY A 134 31.18 27.56 1.36
C GLY A 134 29.90 27.03 0.69
N VAL A 135 29.33 25.96 1.19
CA VAL A 135 28.02 25.43 0.72
C VAL A 135 26.90 26.31 1.22
N ALA A 136 26.96 26.73 2.50
CA ALA A 136 25.98 27.63 3.10
C ALA A 136 25.96 29.00 2.37
N GLU A 137 27.15 29.54 2.02
CA GLU A 137 27.27 30.80 1.27
C GLU A 137 26.62 30.70 -0.11
N GLN A 138 26.88 29.61 -0.86
CA GLN A 138 26.27 29.41 -2.19
C GLN A 138 24.76 29.25 -2.13
N LEU A 139 24.24 28.51 -1.14
CA LEU A 139 22.81 28.31 -0.99
C LEU A 139 22.08 29.55 -0.47
N SER A 140 22.75 30.42 0.30
CA SER A 140 22.16 31.65 0.85
C SER A 140 21.73 32.65 -0.22
N GLU A 141 22.17 32.48 -1.47
CA GLU A 141 21.69 33.27 -2.62
C GLU A 141 20.25 32.90 -3.02
N TYR A 142 19.79 31.71 -2.67
CA TYR A 142 18.50 31.13 -3.10
C TYR A 142 17.58 30.75 -1.94
N LEU A 143 18.14 30.41 -0.78
CA LEU A 143 17.45 29.83 0.37
C LEU A 143 17.71 30.63 1.64
N SER A 144 16.79 30.52 2.61
CA SER A 144 17.01 30.98 3.97
C SER A 144 17.80 29.92 4.75
N VAL A 145 19.12 30.09 4.83
CA VAL A 145 20.02 29.05 5.33
C VAL A 145 20.33 29.23 6.80
N THR A 146 20.26 28.14 7.55
CA THR A 146 20.81 27.99 8.90
C THR A 146 21.85 26.86 8.90
N LEU A 147 23.09 27.14 9.28
CA LEU A 147 24.16 26.15 9.41
C LEU A 147 24.25 25.66 10.85
N LEU A 148 24.07 24.38 11.10
CA LEU A 148 24.29 23.74 12.40
C LEU A 148 25.68 23.14 12.46
N VAL A 149 26.52 23.69 13.34
CA VAL A 149 27.86 23.17 13.65
C VAL A 149 27.89 22.49 15.04
N PRO A 150 28.75 21.48 15.28
CA PRO A 150 28.73 20.77 16.56
C PRO A 150 29.18 21.65 17.76
N ASN A 151 30.03 22.62 17.53
CA ASN A 151 30.56 23.51 18.57
C ASN A 151 30.62 24.96 18.08
N PRO A 152 30.51 25.94 18.97
CA PRO A 152 30.79 27.34 18.66
C PRO A 152 32.14 27.53 17.97
N THR A 153 32.17 28.37 16.94
CA THR A 153 33.41 28.70 16.19
C THR A 153 33.60 30.20 16.13
N ASP A 154 34.88 30.62 16.08
CA ASP A 154 35.25 32.02 15.91
C ASP A 154 35.41 32.42 14.44
N ASP A 155 35.43 31.42 13.53
CA ASP A 155 35.47 31.63 12.08
C ASP A 155 34.09 31.93 11.53
N MET A 156 33.85 33.17 11.12
CA MET A 156 32.57 33.64 10.60
C MET A 156 32.77 34.42 9.31
N PRO A 157 32.82 33.76 8.17
CA PRO A 157 33.16 34.41 6.91
C PRO A 157 32.03 35.28 6.33
N SER A 158 30.78 35.03 6.70
CA SER A 158 29.64 35.72 6.09
C SER A 158 28.49 35.94 7.07
N ARG A 159 27.66 36.97 6.80
CA ARG A 159 26.40 37.24 7.48
C ARG A 159 25.15 36.94 6.61
N ASN A 160 25.35 36.29 5.50
CA ASN A 160 24.25 36.00 4.56
C ASN A 160 23.38 34.80 5.02
N TYR A 161 23.83 34.09 6.09
CA TYR A 161 23.12 32.95 6.66
C TYR A 161 23.32 32.89 8.18
N ASP A 162 22.42 32.23 8.87
CA ASP A 162 22.49 32.03 10.31
C ASP A 162 23.40 30.86 10.68
N ILE A 163 24.12 30.97 11.81
CA ILE A 163 24.91 29.87 12.36
C ILE A 163 24.43 29.56 13.78
N ILE A 164 24.19 28.27 14.01
CA ILE A 164 23.86 27.74 15.33
C ILE A 164 24.83 26.63 15.68
N ALA A 165 25.14 26.47 16.96
CA ALA A 165 25.94 25.36 17.46
C ALA A 165 25.08 24.45 18.30
N GLY A 166 25.36 23.14 18.24
CA GLY A 166 24.62 22.12 18.99
C GLY A 166 24.66 20.74 18.36
N SER A 167 23.91 19.84 18.96
CA SER A 167 23.81 18.45 18.55
C SER A 167 22.37 18.13 18.15
N LEU A 168 22.16 17.73 16.91
CA LEU A 168 20.84 17.29 16.44
C LEU A 168 20.44 16.00 17.18
N ARG A 169 19.37 16.06 17.99
CA ARG A 169 18.84 14.92 18.72
C ARG A 169 17.80 14.14 17.91
N ARG A 170 16.94 14.86 17.19
CA ARG A 170 15.82 14.27 16.44
C ARG A 170 15.46 15.15 15.25
N ALA A 171 15.12 14.51 14.14
CA ALA A 171 14.45 15.14 13.01
C ALA A 171 13.26 14.26 12.59
N THR A 172 12.14 14.89 12.27
CA THR A 172 10.93 14.23 11.74
C THR A 172 10.33 15.08 10.62
N GLY A 173 9.46 14.51 9.79
CA GLY A 173 8.79 15.24 8.71
C GLY A 173 9.39 14.99 7.33
N THR A 174 9.14 15.91 6.42
CA THR A 174 9.46 15.86 5.01
C THR A 174 9.54 17.27 4.43
N LEU A 175 9.76 17.44 3.12
CA LEU A 175 9.82 18.72 2.42
C LEU A 175 8.71 19.68 2.91
N GLY A 176 9.08 20.90 3.23
CA GLY A 176 8.16 21.94 3.72
C GLY A 176 7.72 21.80 5.18
N ASN A 177 8.06 20.70 5.86
CA ASN A 177 7.59 20.47 7.24
C ASN A 177 8.52 19.53 8.03
N PHE A 178 9.81 19.85 8.11
CA PHE A 178 10.69 19.16 9.04
C PHE A 178 10.63 19.81 10.41
N GLU A 179 10.49 18.98 11.44
CA GLU A 179 10.67 19.36 12.84
C GLU A 179 12.00 18.82 13.35
N VAL A 180 12.81 19.68 13.91
CA VAL A 180 14.12 19.31 14.46
C VAL A 180 14.23 19.67 15.94
N THR A 181 14.88 18.80 16.70
CA THR A 181 15.22 19.04 18.11
C THR A 181 16.73 19.02 18.27
N ILE A 182 17.28 20.09 18.84
CA ILE A 182 18.72 20.30 18.97
C ILE A 182 19.04 20.44 20.46
N ASP A 183 20.00 19.66 20.94
CA ASP A 183 20.54 19.76 22.29
C ASP A 183 21.78 20.63 22.32
N ALA A 184 22.07 21.20 23.46
CA ALA A 184 23.14 22.19 23.66
C ALA A 184 23.08 23.36 22.66
N LEU A 185 21.88 23.75 22.23
CA LEU A 185 21.65 24.78 21.22
C LEU A 185 22.19 26.12 21.69
N GLN A 186 23.06 26.71 20.89
CA GLN A 186 23.56 28.08 21.02
C GLN A 186 23.37 28.81 19.70
N GLN A 187 22.96 30.05 19.75
CA GLN A 187 22.81 30.93 18.59
C GLN A 187 23.88 32.01 18.65
N LEU A 188 24.43 32.32 17.50
CA LEU A 188 25.31 33.46 17.37
C LEU A 188 24.51 34.75 17.50
N ASP A 189 24.99 35.72 18.29
CA ASP A 189 24.38 37.02 18.36
C ASP A 189 24.67 37.84 17.07
N PRO A 190 23.64 38.15 16.27
CA PRO A 190 23.83 38.86 15.00
C PRO A 190 24.23 40.35 15.25
N THR A 191 24.06 40.87 16.46
CA THR A 191 24.34 42.28 16.81
C THR A 191 25.77 42.53 17.27
N GLY A 192 26.55 41.45 17.47
CA GLY A 192 27.94 41.54 17.95
C GLY A 192 28.82 42.41 17.05
N HIS A 193 29.39 43.46 17.61
CA HIS A 193 30.27 44.38 16.90
C HIS A 193 31.73 44.06 17.23
N GLY A 194 32.38 43.27 16.34
CA GLY A 194 33.81 42.96 16.47
C GLY A 194 34.17 41.73 17.32
N THR A 195 33.22 41.15 18.05
CA THR A 195 33.34 39.88 18.76
C THR A 195 32.14 39.02 18.50
N HIS A 196 32.35 37.71 18.31
CA HIS A 196 31.28 36.75 18.11
C HIS A 196 30.81 36.23 19.47
N GLU A 197 29.63 36.67 19.90
CA GLU A 197 29.03 36.21 21.15
C GLU A 197 27.98 35.13 20.87
N TRP A 198 28.09 34.02 21.59
CA TRP A 198 27.15 32.94 21.54
C TRP A 198 26.16 32.99 22.69
N SER A 199 24.90 32.68 22.42
CA SER A 199 23.87 32.60 23.45
C SER A 199 24.18 31.51 24.48
N ILE A 200 23.52 31.58 25.65
CA ILE A 200 23.62 30.51 26.65
C ILE A 200 23.05 29.21 26.05
N SER A 201 23.78 28.11 26.25
CA SER A 201 23.38 26.78 25.77
C SER A 201 22.03 26.34 26.33
N ARG A 202 21.13 25.88 25.47
CA ARG A 202 19.79 25.37 25.82
C ARG A 202 19.65 23.90 25.38
N GLN A 203 18.96 23.10 26.21
CA GLN A 203 18.62 21.72 25.85
C GLN A 203 17.25 21.66 25.17
N GLY A 204 17.09 20.76 24.18
CA GLY A 204 15.82 20.50 23.54
C GLY A 204 15.26 21.70 22.75
N GLY A 205 16.13 22.52 22.14
CA GLY A 205 15.68 23.60 21.25
C GLY A 205 14.92 22.99 20.05
N GLN A 206 13.72 23.52 19.77
CA GLN A 206 12.89 23.10 18.64
C GLN A 206 12.96 24.11 17.52
N SER A 207 12.99 23.65 16.27
CA SER A 207 12.94 24.49 15.07
C SER A 207 12.24 23.73 13.94
N HIS A 208 11.78 24.50 12.95
CA HIS A 208 11.17 23.99 11.73
C HIS A 208 12.03 24.40 10.53
N CYS A 209 12.08 23.55 9.53
CA CYS A 209 12.70 23.87 8.23
C CYS A 209 12.01 23.09 7.10
N ASP A 210 12.17 23.59 5.88
CA ASP A 210 11.60 22.97 4.69
C ASP A 210 12.53 21.91 4.09
N ILE A 211 13.83 22.15 4.22
CA ILE A 211 14.90 21.36 3.60
C ILE A 211 15.96 21.05 4.67
N ILE A 212 16.43 19.82 4.70
CA ILE A 212 17.61 19.42 5.47
C ILE A 212 18.70 18.96 4.50
N LEU A 213 19.85 19.64 4.50
CA LEU A 213 21.05 19.23 3.79
C LEU A 213 22.05 18.64 4.79
N ASP A 214 22.24 17.33 4.74
CA ASP A 214 23.13 16.60 5.66
C ASP A 214 24.48 16.33 5.02
N LEU A 215 25.49 17.08 5.41
CA LEU A 215 26.87 16.99 4.95
C LEU A 215 27.79 16.23 5.92
N ARG A 216 27.25 15.72 7.03
CA ARG A 216 28.05 15.07 8.08
C ARG A 216 28.66 13.74 7.66
N GLY A 217 28.16 13.11 6.58
CA GLY A 217 28.50 11.74 6.22
C GLY A 217 27.95 10.73 7.23
N GLY A 218 28.45 9.49 7.19
CA GLY A 218 27.99 8.43 8.10
C GLY A 218 26.57 7.95 7.82
N THR A 219 25.83 7.56 8.86
CA THR A 219 24.46 7.02 8.71
C THR A 219 23.47 8.14 8.49
N PRO A 220 22.62 8.07 7.43
CA PRO A 220 21.54 9.02 7.20
C PRO A 220 20.54 9.09 8.36
N LEU A 221 19.89 10.22 8.53
CA LEU A 221 18.90 10.44 9.60
C LEU A 221 17.62 9.61 9.45
N PHE A 222 17.25 9.33 8.19
CA PHE A 222 16.01 8.65 7.87
C PHE A 222 16.28 7.32 7.17
N PRO A 223 15.49 6.27 7.45
CA PRO A 223 15.53 5.07 6.65
C PRO A 223 15.09 5.40 5.22
N ALA A 224 15.66 4.69 4.23
CA ALA A 224 15.43 4.97 2.80
C ALA A 224 15.52 6.47 2.49
N HIS A 225 16.60 7.10 2.92
CA HIS A 225 16.81 8.55 2.88
C HIS A 225 16.66 9.14 1.47
N GLU A 226 16.98 8.40 0.44
CA GLU A 226 16.82 8.77 -0.97
C GLU A 226 15.35 8.96 -1.39
N LYS A 227 14.42 8.38 -0.62
CA LYS A 227 12.97 8.47 -0.83
C LYS A 227 12.30 9.53 0.06
N ARG A 228 13.07 10.24 0.90
CA ARG A 228 12.56 11.30 1.78
C ARG A 228 12.65 12.65 1.07
N ASP A 229 11.52 13.20 0.63
CA ASP A 229 11.50 14.52 -0.01
C ASP A 229 12.04 15.60 0.95
N GLY A 230 12.86 16.50 0.43
CA GLY A 230 13.46 17.59 1.20
C GLY A 230 14.67 17.20 2.05
N TYR A 231 14.97 15.91 2.27
CA TYR A 231 16.18 15.46 2.93
C TYR A 231 17.24 15.09 1.93
N LEU A 232 18.37 15.78 1.96
CA LEU A 232 19.48 15.62 1.03
C LEU A 232 20.72 15.19 1.82
N TRP A 233 21.09 13.93 1.68
CA TRP A 233 22.30 13.39 2.29
C TRP A 233 23.42 13.26 1.26
N VAL A 234 24.61 13.73 1.59
CA VAL A 234 25.77 13.63 0.70
C VAL A 234 27.07 13.61 1.52
N ASP A 235 28.02 12.82 1.06
CA ASP A 235 29.39 12.87 1.59
C ASP A 235 30.08 14.16 1.13
N ALA A 236 30.41 15.04 2.08
CA ALA A 236 31.04 16.33 1.82
C ALA A 236 32.40 16.21 1.09
N SER A 237 33.06 15.06 1.17
CA SER A 237 34.35 14.81 0.48
C SER A 237 34.20 14.65 -1.04
N HIS A 238 32.98 14.37 -1.55
CA HIS A 238 32.72 14.16 -2.97
C HIS A 238 32.13 15.41 -3.64
N ALA A 239 32.99 16.33 -4.04
CA ALA A 239 32.59 17.62 -4.61
C ALA A 239 31.54 17.57 -5.75
N PRO A 240 31.57 16.62 -6.73
CA PRO A 240 30.53 16.54 -7.76
C PRO A 240 29.14 16.24 -7.19
N SER A 241 29.05 15.39 -6.16
CA SER A 241 27.77 15.08 -5.50
C SER A 241 27.27 16.27 -4.69
N VAL A 242 28.17 16.99 -4.01
CA VAL A 242 27.82 18.22 -3.29
C VAL A 242 27.25 19.26 -4.26
N ALA A 243 27.92 19.51 -5.39
CA ALA A 243 27.44 20.47 -6.39
C ALA A 243 26.06 20.09 -6.96
N LYS A 244 25.84 18.81 -7.25
CA LYS A 244 24.51 18.30 -7.68
C LYS A 244 23.46 18.53 -6.60
N THR A 245 23.81 18.33 -5.34
CA THR A 245 22.90 18.47 -4.21
C THR A 245 22.54 19.93 -3.94
N ILE A 246 23.50 20.87 -4.07
CA ILE A 246 23.26 22.31 -4.03
C ILE A 246 22.26 22.71 -5.10
N LEU A 247 22.45 22.30 -6.35
CA LEU A 247 21.53 22.57 -7.43
C LEU A 247 20.13 21.98 -7.15
N LYS A 248 20.06 20.76 -6.59
CA LYS A 248 18.77 20.14 -6.22
C LYS A 248 18.07 20.94 -5.12
N ALA A 249 18.80 21.35 -4.08
CA ALA A 249 18.25 22.13 -2.97
C ALA A 249 17.72 23.50 -3.43
N SER A 250 18.45 24.20 -4.31
CA SER A 250 18.04 25.52 -4.81
C SER A 250 16.73 25.51 -5.60
N HIS A 251 16.33 24.35 -6.14
CA HIS A 251 15.06 24.17 -6.85
C HIS A 251 13.90 23.70 -5.95
N MET A 252 14.11 23.55 -4.65
CA MET A 252 13.08 23.06 -3.72
C MET A 252 12.31 24.22 -3.04
N VAL A 253 12.06 25.30 -3.77
CA VAL A 253 11.26 26.46 -3.31
C VAL A 253 10.01 26.57 -4.16
N GLY A 254 8.87 26.74 -3.53
CA GLY A 254 7.58 26.89 -4.20
C GLY A 254 6.55 25.88 -3.73
N THR A 255 5.49 25.71 -4.49
CA THR A 255 4.45 24.71 -4.24
C THR A 255 4.63 23.53 -5.18
N PHE A 256 4.69 22.35 -4.61
CA PHE A 256 4.89 21.08 -5.33
C PHE A 256 3.66 20.21 -5.18
N GLU A 257 3.22 19.60 -6.26
CA GLU A 257 2.18 18.59 -6.22
C GLU A 257 2.78 17.23 -5.83
N LYS A 258 2.26 16.63 -4.76
CA LYS A 258 2.62 15.28 -4.32
C LYS A 258 1.44 14.33 -4.53
N THR A 259 1.67 13.22 -5.21
CA THR A 259 0.65 12.20 -5.45
C THR A 259 0.24 11.51 -4.15
N LEU A 260 -1.07 11.34 -3.96
CA LEU A 260 -1.65 10.51 -2.91
C LEU A 260 -1.69 9.05 -3.38
N PHE A 261 -0.63 8.32 -3.09
CA PHE A 261 -0.40 6.97 -3.64
C PHE A 261 -1.32 5.91 -3.07
N VAL A 262 -1.74 6.04 -1.81
CA VAL A 262 -2.52 5.03 -1.10
C VAL A 262 -3.74 5.63 -0.44
N LYS A 263 -4.79 4.81 -0.34
CA LYS A 263 -5.99 5.10 0.44
C LYS A 263 -6.11 4.08 1.55
N THR A 264 -6.56 4.52 2.72
CA THR A 264 -6.82 3.68 3.89
C THR A 264 -8.30 3.63 4.22
N GLU A 265 -8.79 2.45 4.59
CA GLU A 265 -10.12 2.24 5.15
C GLU A 265 -9.95 1.62 6.55
N PRO A 266 -9.96 2.45 7.61
CA PRO A 266 -9.65 2.00 8.98
C PRO A 266 -10.56 0.90 9.49
N SER A 267 -11.83 0.87 9.07
CA SER A 267 -12.82 -0.13 9.50
C SER A 267 -12.44 -1.56 9.11
N LEU A 268 -11.69 -1.72 8.02
CA LEU A 268 -11.22 -3.02 7.52
C LEU A 268 -9.89 -3.45 8.13
N CYS A 269 -9.19 -2.56 8.84
CA CYS A 269 -7.85 -2.83 9.33
C CYS A 269 -7.87 -3.90 10.43
N ALA A 270 -6.98 -4.89 10.31
CA ALA A 270 -6.80 -5.99 11.26
C ALA A 270 -5.58 -5.79 12.17
N HIS A 271 -5.11 -4.54 12.34
CA HIS A 271 -3.89 -4.23 13.08
C HIS A 271 -4.00 -4.58 14.56
N SER A 272 -5.04 -4.11 15.22
CA SER A 272 -5.22 -4.32 16.66
C SER A 272 -6.71 -4.30 17.04
N ARG A 273 -7.06 -4.97 18.12
CA ARG A 273 -8.34 -4.85 18.81
C ARG A 273 -8.12 -5.07 20.31
N ALA A 274 -8.81 -4.30 21.14
CA ALA A 274 -8.73 -4.41 22.60
C ALA A 274 -7.26 -4.39 23.13
N GLN A 275 -6.42 -3.54 22.55
CA GLN A 275 -4.98 -3.41 22.87
C GLN A 275 -4.14 -4.68 22.58
N LYS A 276 -4.66 -5.59 21.78
CA LYS A 276 -3.91 -6.78 21.30
C LYS A 276 -3.54 -6.55 19.84
N SER A 277 -2.25 -6.46 19.59
CA SER A 277 -1.72 -6.35 18.22
C SER A 277 -1.87 -7.67 17.47
N ALA A 278 -2.13 -7.57 16.18
CA ALA A 278 -2.28 -8.71 15.28
C ALA A 278 -1.47 -8.46 13.98
N CYS A 279 -2.11 -7.97 12.92
CA CYS A 279 -1.45 -7.73 11.65
C CYS A 279 -0.48 -6.54 11.71
N SER A 280 0.78 -6.74 11.27
CA SER A 280 1.81 -5.71 11.16
C SER A 280 2.42 -5.59 9.77
N ASN A 281 1.94 -6.33 8.76
CA ASN A 281 2.56 -6.46 7.44
C ASN A 281 2.95 -5.12 6.81
N CYS A 282 2.07 -4.11 6.87
CA CYS A 282 2.34 -2.80 6.29
C CYS A 282 3.33 -1.96 7.10
N LEU A 283 3.36 -2.14 8.43
CA LEU A 283 4.32 -1.47 9.31
C LEU A 283 5.74 -2.00 9.08
N ASP A 284 5.86 -3.32 8.97
CA ASP A 284 7.15 -4.01 8.84
C ASP A 284 7.81 -3.77 7.48
N ILE A 285 6.99 -3.58 6.42
CA ILE A 285 7.49 -3.41 5.06
C ILE A 285 7.71 -1.95 4.64
N CYS A 286 7.22 -0.96 5.39
CA CYS A 286 7.32 0.43 4.98
C CYS A 286 8.75 0.97 5.09
N PRO A 287 9.47 1.21 3.97
CA PRO A 287 10.87 1.60 4.04
C PRO A 287 11.07 3.01 4.55
N THR A 288 10.09 3.90 4.39
CA THR A 288 10.19 5.31 4.79
C THR A 288 9.67 5.61 6.18
N GLY A 289 9.03 4.63 6.85
CA GLY A 289 8.37 4.85 8.12
C GLY A 289 7.14 5.77 8.04
N ALA A 290 6.51 5.86 6.86
CA ALA A 290 5.28 6.63 6.67
C ALA A 290 4.07 6.04 7.40
N ILE A 291 4.14 4.76 7.81
CA ILE A 291 3.04 4.05 8.45
C ILE A 291 3.28 3.95 9.94
N THR A 292 2.29 4.34 10.73
CA THR A 292 2.34 4.28 12.19
C THR A 292 1.09 3.64 12.77
N SER A 293 1.20 3.06 13.96
CA SER A 293 0.05 2.52 14.69
C SER A 293 -0.78 3.66 15.28
N ALA A 294 -2.09 3.64 15.02
CA ALA A 294 -3.08 4.58 15.55
C ALA A 294 -4.14 3.85 16.41
N GLY A 295 -3.69 2.93 17.26
CA GLY A 295 -4.56 2.13 18.10
C GLY A 295 -5.05 0.87 17.37
N ASP A 296 -6.33 0.80 17.02
CA ASP A 296 -6.90 -0.38 16.36
C ASP A 296 -6.61 -0.46 14.85
N PHE A 297 -6.08 0.59 14.25
CA PHE A 297 -5.73 0.68 12.84
C PHE A 297 -4.37 1.36 12.65
N VAL A 298 -3.91 1.43 11.42
CA VAL A 298 -2.69 2.15 11.04
C VAL A 298 -3.04 3.45 10.33
N GLU A 299 -2.22 4.46 10.54
CA GLU A 299 -2.25 5.72 9.78
C GLU A 299 -1.05 5.80 8.85
N ILE A 300 -1.25 6.41 7.70
CA ILE A 300 -0.20 6.64 6.70
C ILE A 300 -0.06 8.13 6.48
N ASP A 301 1.13 8.66 6.73
CA ASP A 301 1.47 10.03 6.40
C ASP A 301 1.70 10.15 4.88
N PRO A 302 0.81 10.84 4.14
CA PRO A 302 0.94 10.94 2.69
C PRO A 302 2.14 11.80 2.27
N ALA A 303 2.58 12.72 3.11
CA ALA A 303 3.72 13.56 2.84
C ALA A 303 5.04 12.77 2.92
N ILE A 304 5.11 11.73 3.75
CA ILE A 304 6.26 10.85 3.90
C ILE A 304 6.19 9.65 2.94
N CYS A 305 4.99 9.26 2.50
CA CYS A 305 4.78 8.12 1.62
C CYS A 305 5.53 8.29 0.29
N ALA A 306 6.38 7.32 -0.06
CA ALA A 306 7.15 7.31 -1.31
C ALA A 306 6.47 6.57 -2.47
N GLY A 307 5.25 6.04 -2.28
CA GLY A 307 4.47 5.43 -3.36
C GLY A 307 4.94 4.05 -3.83
N CYS A 308 5.73 3.31 -3.07
CA CYS A 308 6.25 2.00 -3.49
C CYS A 308 5.17 0.90 -3.62
N GLY A 309 3.99 1.06 -3.00
CA GLY A 309 2.85 0.16 -3.15
C GLY A 309 2.89 -1.16 -2.38
N ALA A 310 4.02 -1.56 -1.79
CA ALA A 310 4.20 -2.82 -1.08
C ALA A 310 3.17 -3.05 0.05
N CYS A 311 2.83 -1.99 0.80
CA CYS A 311 1.84 -2.08 1.87
C CYS A 311 0.42 -2.43 1.36
N ALA A 312 0.06 -1.99 0.16
CA ALA A 312 -1.22 -2.34 -0.46
C ALA A 312 -1.22 -3.78 -1.00
N ALA A 313 -0.09 -4.24 -1.56
CA ALA A 313 0.07 -5.62 -2.02
C ALA A 313 -0.09 -6.62 -0.86
N LEU A 314 0.56 -6.36 0.27
CA LEU A 314 0.57 -7.24 1.43
C LEU A 314 -0.63 -7.08 2.37
N CYS A 315 -1.56 -6.14 2.12
CA CYS A 315 -2.71 -5.93 3.00
C CYS A 315 -3.75 -7.04 2.86
N PRO A 316 -3.94 -7.91 3.87
CA PRO A 316 -4.82 -9.08 3.76
C PRO A 316 -6.31 -8.70 3.72
N SER A 317 -6.66 -7.56 4.31
CA SER A 317 -8.05 -7.10 4.44
C SER A 317 -8.46 -6.12 3.34
N GLY A 318 -7.50 -5.60 2.55
CA GLY A 318 -7.76 -4.52 1.61
C GLY A 318 -8.03 -3.16 2.27
N SER A 319 -7.68 -3.02 3.56
CA SER A 319 -7.73 -1.73 4.26
C SER A 319 -6.82 -0.68 3.62
N ILE A 320 -5.72 -1.09 3.01
CA ILE A 320 -4.84 -0.23 2.23
C ILE A 320 -4.99 -0.61 0.76
N THR A 321 -5.29 0.38 -0.08
CA THR A 321 -5.38 0.23 -1.54
C THR A 321 -4.42 1.18 -2.23
N TYR A 322 -3.84 0.75 -3.36
CA TYR A 322 -2.95 1.58 -4.16
C TYR A 322 -3.79 2.39 -5.16
N GLU A 323 -3.84 3.70 -4.99
CA GLU A 323 -4.71 4.60 -5.78
C GLU A 323 -4.03 5.12 -7.06
N ALA A 324 -2.70 5.17 -7.11
CA ALA A 324 -1.98 5.62 -8.30
C ALA A 324 -2.18 4.65 -9.48
N ASP A 325 -2.27 3.35 -9.20
CA ASP A 325 -2.63 2.32 -10.20
C ASP A 325 -3.50 1.24 -9.51
N PRO A 326 -4.82 1.48 -9.38
CA PRO A 326 -5.71 0.59 -8.65
C PRO A 326 -5.75 -0.82 -9.27
N SER A 327 -5.75 -1.86 -8.44
CA SER A 327 -5.76 -3.28 -8.83
C SER A 327 -6.83 -3.60 -9.88
N ASN A 328 -8.04 -3.08 -9.72
CA ASN A 328 -9.11 -3.26 -10.71
C ASN A 328 -8.80 -2.61 -12.07
N THR A 329 -8.06 -1.51 -12.10
CA THR A 329 -7.62 -0.87 -13.34
C THR A 329 -6.54 -1.71 -14.00
N THR A 330 -5.57 -2.19 -13.22
CA THR A 330 -4.50 -3.08 -13.70
C THR A 330 -5.09 -4.37 -14.29
N LEU A 331 -6.04 -5.00 -13.61
CA LEU A 331 -6.72 -6.20 -14.13
C LEU A 331 -7.50 -5.94 -15.43
N ARG A 332 -8.17 -4.79 -15.55
CA ARG A 332 -8.84 -4.40 -16.81
C ARG A 332 -7.83 -4.17 -17.94
N ARG A 333 -6.67 -3.60 -17.66
CA ARG A 333 -5.59 -3.39 -18.63
C ARG A 333 -5.02 -4.75 -19.10
N ILE A 334 -4.80 -5.68 -18.16
CA ILE A 334 -4.38 -7.07 -18.46
C ILE A 334 -5.41 -7.75 -19.35
N GLN A 335 -6.70 -7.64 -19.02
CA GLN A 335 -7.77 -8.21 -19.85
C GLN A 335 -7.81 -7.57 -21.25
N ALA A 336 -7.66 -6.23 -21.33
CA ALA A 336 -7.66 -5.55 -22.62
C ALA A 336 -6.47 -5.96 -23.51
N LEU A 337 -5.29 -6.22 -22.91
CA LEU A 337 -4.15 -6.80 -23.63
C LEU A 337 -4.53 -8.18 -24.21
N MET A 338 -5.12 -9.06 -23.42
CA MET A 338 -5.55 -10.37 -23.85
C MET A 338 -6.60 -10.31 -24.96
N ASP A 339 -7.64 -9.52 -24.75
CA ASP A 339 -8.73 -9.34 -25.71
C ASP A 339 -8.22 -8.77 -27.03
N GLY A 340 -7.34 -7.76 -26.96
CA GLY A 340 -6.72 -7.13 -28.12
C GLY A 340 -5.84 -8.13 -28.90
N TYR A 341 -5.08 -8.97 -28.20
CA TYR A 341 -4.25 -10.01 -28.80
C TYR A 341 -5.10 -11.04 -29.55
N ASN A 342 -6.16 -11.51 -28.91
CA ASN A 342 -7.04 -12.56 -29.45
C ASN A 342 -7.97 -12.09 -30.58
N LYS A 343 -8.09 -10.76 -30.81
CA LYS A 343 -8.87 -10.22 -31.95
C LYS A 343 -8.26 -10.53 -33.31
N VAL A 344 -6.95 -10.73 -33.37
CA VAL A 344 -6.28 -11.06 -34.63
C VAL A 344 -6.53 -12.50 -34.97
N ALA A 345 -7.16 -12.77 -36.11
CA ALA A 345 -7.41 -14.12 -36.58
C ALA A 345 -6.09 -14.82 -36.93
N GLY A 346 -5.98 -16.09 -36.57
CA GLY A 346 -4.84 -16.93 -36.91
C GLY A 346 -4.31 -17.76 -35.73
N ASP A 347 -3.30 -18.58 -36.02
CA ASP A 347 -2.62 -19.40 -35.03
C ASP A 347 -1.40 -18.65 -34.52
N HIS A 348 -1.55 -18.01 -33.38
CA HIS A 348 -0.50 -17.24 -32.70
C HIS A 348 -0.04 -17.94 -31.44
N PRO A 349 1.27 -17.83 -31.08
CA PRO A 349 1.77 -18.33 -29.80
C PRO A 349 0.97 -17.76 -28.63
N GLN A 350 0.79 -18.55 -27.58
CA GLN A 350 0.13 -18.09 -26.35
C GLN A 350 0.84 -16.83 -25.80
N PRO A 351 0.09 -15.76 -25.45
CA PRO A 351 0.70 -14.54 -24.95
C PRO A 351 1.28 -14.74 -23.56
N ARG A 352 2.37 -14.02 -23.31
CA ARG A 352 3.08 -13.95 -22.03
C ARG A 352 3.05 -12.51 -21.54
N LEU A 353 2.92 -12.28 -20.25
CA LEU A 353 2.84 -10.94 -19.67
C LEU A 353 4.22 -10.52 -19.14
N LEU A 354 4.69 -9.31 -19.49
CA LEU A 354 5.85 -8.67 -18.90
C LEU A 354 5.39 -7.44 -18.10
N VAL A 355 5.47 -7.54 -16.78
CA VAL A 355 5.13 -6.44 -15.86
C VAL A 355 6.39 -5.65 -15.55
N HIS A 356 6.34 -4.35 -15.72
CA HIS A 356 7.47 -3.47 -15.51
C HIS A 356 7.03 -2.06 -15.06
N ASP A 357 7.94 -1.27 -14.53
CA ASP A 357 7.78 0.16 -14.25
C ASP A 357 8.56 1.03 -15.26
N SER A 358 8.80 2.30 -14.92
CA SER A 358 9.55 3.24 -15.77
C SER A 358 10.98 2.77 -16.05
N HIS A 359 11.66 2.12 -15.10
CA HIS A 359 12.99 1.54 -15.33
C HIS A 359 12.93 0.43 -16.40
N GLY A 360 11.96 -0.47 -16.28
CA GLY A 360 11.76 -1.54 -17.27
C GLY A 360 11.36 -1.01 -18.65
N ARG A 361 10.62 0.10 -18.73
CA ARG A 361 10.36 0.78 -20.01
C ARG A 361 11.66 1.19 -20.71
N ASP A 362 12.60 1.76 -19.96
CA ASP A 362 13.89 2.18 -20.51
C ASP A 362 14.72 0.98 -20.97
N MET A 363 14.70 -0.13 -20.21
CA MET A 363 15.35 -1.39 -20.61
C MET A 363 14.73 -1.98 -21.89
N ILE A 364 13.40 -2.00 -22.01
CA ILE A 364 12.71 -2.45 -23.22
C ILE A 364 13.10 -1.58 -24.43
N ALA A 365 13.18 -0.26 -24.25
CA ALA A 365 13.60 0.65 -25.31
C ALA A 365 15.06 0.41 -25.73
N MET A 366 15.96 0.10 -24.78
CA MET A 366 17.34 -0.26 -25.12
C MET A 366 17.42 -1.60 -25.85
N ALA A 367 16.74 -2.63 -25.36
CA ALA A 367 16.68 -3.93 -26.03
C ALA A 367 16.10 -3.82 -27.46
N ALA A 368 15.07 -3.01 -27.67
CA ALA A 368 14.50 -2.78 -28.99
C ALA A 368 15.47 -2.09 -29.97
N ARG A 369 16.35 -1.23 -29.46
CA ARG A 369 17.29 -0.44 -30.29
C ARG A 369 18.60 -1.13 -30.60
N PHE A 370 19.10 -1.92 -29.65
CA PHE A 370 20.47 -2.43 -29.68
C PHE A 370 20.54 -3.96 -29.67
N ASP A 371 19.41 -4.63 -29.44
CA ASP A 371 19.29 -6.08 -29.39
C ASP A 371 18.03 -6.54 -30.16
N ASP A 372 17.57 -7.77 -29.93
CA ASP A 372 16.45 -8.43 -30.64
C ASP A 372 15.05 -7.87 -30.27
N GLY A 373 14.93 -7.04 -29.25
CA GLY A 373 13.65 -6.52 -28.75
C GLY A 373 12.76 -7.63 -28.15
N LEU A 374 11.51 -7.30 -27.86
CA LEU A 374 10.57 -8.24 -27.25
C LEU A 374 9.94 -9.18 -28.29
N ALA A 375 9.85 -10.48 -27.97
CA ALA A 375 9.13 -11.47 -28.78
C ALA A 375 7.68 -11.05 -29.09
N ALA A 376 7.12 -11.52 -30.21
CA ALA A 376 5.79 -11.10 -30.68
C ALA A 376 4.65 -11.47 -29.71
N ASN A 377 4.82 -12.50 -28.89
CA ASN A 377 3.86 -12.92 -27.88
C ASN A 377 4.15 -12.37 -26.47
N MET A 378 5.21 -11.60 -26.27
CA MET A 378 5.52 -10.96 -24.99
C MET A 378 4.81 -9.60 -24.89
N LEU A 379 3.76 -9.52 -24.09
CA LEU A 379 2.94 -8.32 -23.92
C LEU A 379 3.40 -7.53 -22.70
N PRO A 380 4.05 -6.38 -22.88
CA PRO A 380 4.49 -5.55 -21.76
C PRO A 380 3.33 -4.71 -21.20
N ILE A 381 3.25 -4.63 -19.86
CA ILE A 381 2.37 -3.72 -19.13
C ILE A 381 3.20 -2.86 -18.18
N GLU A 382 3.10 -1.55 -18.32
CA GLU A 382 3.76 -0.62 -17.41
C GLU A 382 2.83 -0.28 -16.26
N ILE A 383 3.33 -0.39 -15.03
CA ILE A 383 2.63 -0.01 -13.79
C ILE A 383 3.43 1.04 -13.05
N GLU A 384 2.78 1.81 -12.18
CA GLU A 384 3.40 2.93 -11.47
C GLU A 384 4.51 2.44 -10.51
N ALA A 385 4.24 1.38 -9.75
CA ALA A 385 5.20 0.81 -8.82
C ALA A 385 5.14 -0.72 -8.84
N ILE A 386 6.25 -1.35 -9.16
CA ILE A 386 6.32 -2.81 -9.33
C ILE A 386 5.95 -3.58 -8.06
N SER A 387 6.26 -3.04 -6.86
CA SER A 387 5.92 -3.67 -5.59
C SER A 387 4.42 -3.60 -5.23
N SER A 388 3.59 -2.91 -6.04
CA SER A 388 2.13 -2.94 -5.90
C SER A 388 1.48 -4.12 -6.62
N PHE A 389 2.21 -4.76 -7.54
CA PHE A 389 1.74 -5.92 -8.30
C PHE A 389 1.95 -7.20 -7.48
N GLY A 390 0.85 -7.79 -7.04
CA GLY A 390 0.91 -8.94 -6.15
C GLY A 390 0.32 -10.22 -6.75
N HIS A 391 0.11 -11.19 -5.87
CA HIS A 391 -0.42 -12.52 -6.24
C HIS A 391 -1.78 -12.45 -6.95
N ALA A 392 -2.65 -11.53 -6.57
CA ALA A 392 -3.99 -11.43 -7.16
C ALA A 392 -3.93 -10.99 -8.63
N GLU A 393 -3.11 -10.00 -8.95
CA GLU A 393 -2.91 -9.51 -10.31
C GLU A 393 -2.22 -10.56 -11.19
N ALA A 394 -1.19 -11.24 -10.65
CA ALA A 394 -0.48 -12.32 -11.36
C ALA A 394 -1.40 -13.51 -11.66
N LEU A 395 -2.17 -13.98 -10.68
CA LEU A 395 -3.15 -15.06 -10.86
C LEU A 395 -4.28 -14.63 -11.80
N GLY A 396 -4.74 -13.39 -11.71
CA GLY A 396 -5.74 -12.84 -12.62
C GLY A 396 -5.26 -12.81 -14.07
N ALA A 397 -3.98 -12.51 -14.31
CA ALA A 397 -3.37 -12.58 -15.64
C ALA A 397 -3.37 -14.03 -16.18
N LEU A 398 -2.92 -14.99 -15.38
CA LEU A 398 -2.93 -16.41 -15.79
C LEU A 398 -4.35 -16.92 -16.07
N ALA A 399 -5.31 -16.56 -15.22
CA ALA A 399 -6.71 -16.94 -15.38
C ALA A 399 -7.38 -16.28 -16.60
N SER A 400 -6.89 -15.13 -17.07
CA SER A 400 -7.35 -14.48 -18.30
C SER A 400 -6.77 -15.10 -19.57
N GLY A 401 -5.82 -16.06 -19.46
CA GLY A 401 -5.26 -16.84 -20.57
C GLY A 401 -3.79 -16.58 -20.89
N PHE A 402 -3.08 -15.75 -20.12
CA PHE A 402 -1.62 -15.67 -20.26
C PHE A 402 -0.93 -16.96 -19.86
N GLY A 403 0.12 -17.36 -20.60
CA GLY A 403 0.88 -18.57 -20.31
C GLY A 403 1.83 -18.40 -19.12
N ASP A 404 2.52 -17.26 -19.07
CA ASP A 404 3.46 -16.91 -18.01
C ASP A 404 3.34 -15.43 -17.66
N VAL A 405 3.75 -15.08 -16.45
CA VAL A 405 3.89 -13.71 -15.96
C VAL A 405 5.36 -13.47 -15.57
N HIS A 406 5.98 -12.50 -16.19
CA HIS A 406 7.35 -12.06 -15.88
C HIS A 406 7.29 -10.72 -15.19
N ILE A 407 7.98 -10.58 -14.07
CA ILE A 407 8.07 -9.34 -13.27
C ILE A 407 9.50 -8.84 -13.38
N LEU A 408 9.69 -7.73 -14.09
CA LEU A 408 10.99 -7.09 -14.24
C LEU A 408 11.20 -6.12 -13.10
N LEU A 409 12.17 -6.41 -12.22
CA LEU A 409 12.47 -5.59 -11.07
C LEU A 409 13.19 -4.30 -11.47
N SER A 410 12.87 -3.23 -10.77
CA SER A 410 13.65 -2.00 -10.79
C SER A 410 14.51 -1.89 -9.54
N PRO A 411 15.57 -1.07 -9.55
CA PRO A 411 16.40 -0.83 -8.36
C PRO A 411 15.62 -0.26 -7.17
N ALA A 412 14.44 0.33 -7.42
CA ALA A 412 13.56 0.88 -6.38
C ALA A 412 12.56 -0.15 -5.83
N ALA A 413 12.50 -1.36 -6.40
CA ALA A 413 11.55 -2.40 -6.02
C ALA A 413 11.85 -2.94 -4.62
N ASP A 414 10.79 -3.24 -3.86
CA ASP A 414 10.89 -3.95 -2.60
C ASP A 414 10.93 -5.46 -2.86
N GLN A 415 12.14 -6.03 -2.86
CA GLN A 415 12.36 -7.44 -3.17
C GLN A 415 11.71 -8.38 -2.14
N VAL A 416 11.57 -7.97 -0.88
CA VAL A 416 10.94 -8.78 0.17
C VAL A 416 9.44 -8.87 -0.08
N ALA A 417 8.78 -7.75 -0.35
CA ALA A 417 7.36 -7.72 -0.65
C ALA A 417 7.03 -8.52 -1.91
N ILE A 418 7.78 -8.29 -3.00
CA ILE A 418 7.58 -9.01 -4.27
C ILE A 418 7.85 -10.50 -4.07
N GLY A 419 8.90 -10.88 -3.38
CA GLY A 419 9.24 -12.27 -3.10
C GLY A 419 8.12 -13.01 -2.34
N ARG A 420 7.50 -12.38 -1.34
CA ARG A 420 6.34 -12.95 -0.62
C ARG A 420 5.13 -13.12 -1.53
N GLU A 421 4.81 -12.13 -2.34
CA GLU A 421 3.68 -12.16 -3.27
C GLU A 421 3.87 -13.20 -4.38
N VAL A 422 5.08 -13.30 -4.93
CA VAL A 422 5.42 -14.31 -5.95
C VAL A 422 5.43 -15.72 -5.36
N ALA A 423 5.95 -15.91 -4.15
CA ALA A 423 5.90 -17.20 -3.47
C ALA A 423 4.45 -17.68 -3.25
N LEU A 424 3.57 -16.77 -2.84
CA LEU A 424 2.15 -17.06 -2.67
C LEU A 424 1.48 -17.41 -4.02
N ALA A 425 1.74 -16.61 -5.06
CA ALA A 425 1.18 -16.86 -6.39
C ALA A 425 1.70 -18.17 -6.99
N THR A 426 2.97 -18.49 -6.81
CA THR A 426 3.60 -19.75 -7.26
C THR A 426 3.03 -20.97 -6.51
N ALA A 427 2.77 -20.85 -5.21
CA ALA A 427 2.12 -21.92 -4.45
C ALA A 427 0.71 -22.24 -4.98
N ILE A 428 0.02 -21.24 -5.57
CA ILE A 428 -1.31 -21.40 -6.15
C ILE A 428 -1.23 -21.85 -7.61
N ALA A 429 -0.41 -21.24 -8.44
CA ALA A 429 -0.41 -21.44 -9.89
C ALA A 429 0.72 -22.35 -10.41
N GLY A 430 1.68 -22.73 -9.58
CA GLY A 430 2.90 -23.40 -10.02
C GLY A 430 3.95 -22.43 -10.59
N GLU A 431 4.95 -22.96 -11.31
CA GLU A 431 6.10 -22.21 -11.81
C GLU A 431 5.79 -21.43 -13.10
N HIS A 432 4.77 -20.55 -13.06
CA HIS A 432 4.38 -19.68 -14.17
C HIS A 432 4.59 -18.20 -13.89
N ILE A 433 5.21 -17.87 -12.75
CA ILE A 433 5.49 -16.50 -12.34
C ILE A 433 6.98 -16.37 -12.09
N HIS A 434 7.62 -15.45 -12.83
CA HIS A 434 9.06 -15.35 -12.90
C HIS A 434 9.52 -13.95 -12.54
N ILE A 435 10.52 -13.85 -11.68
CA ILE A 435 11.21 -12.59 -11.36
C ILE A 435 12.43 -12.47 -12.26
N ILE A 436 12.59 -11.30 -12.89
CA ILE A 436 13.78 -10.91 -13.63
C ILE A 436 14.45 -9.77 -12.87
N ASP A 437 15.61 -10.05 -12.27
CA ASP A 437 16.39 -9.09 -11.49
C ASP A 437 17.73 -8.88 -12.21
N THR A 438 17.76 -7.93 -13.13
CA THR A 438 18.97 -7.57 -13.88
C THR A 438 18.90 -6.10 -14.32
N PRO A 439 20.01 -5.36 -14.26
CA PRO A 439 20.10 -4.02 -14.84
C PRO A 439 20.51 -4.05 -16.33
N ASP A 440 20.74 -5.22 -16.92
CA ASP A 440 21.27 -5.41 -18.25
C ASP A 440 20.16 -5.83 -19.23
N PRO A 441 19.85 -5.02 -20.28
CA PRO A 441 18.84 -5.35 -21.28
C PRO A 441 19.08 -6.67 -22.02
N ASP A 442 20.34 -7.04 -22.29
CA ASP A 442 20.67 -8.29 -22.99
C ASP A 442 20.35 -9.51 -22.11
N GLN A 443 20.64 -9.42 -20.81
CA GLN A 443 20.27 -10.47 -19.85
C GLN A 443 18.74 -10.56 -19.67
N MET A 444 18.04 -9.41 -19.69
CA MET A 444 16.58 -9.40 -19.69
C MET A 444 16.04 -10.16 -20.90
N THR A 445 16.51 -9.85 -22.10
CA THR A 445 16.08 -10.51 -23.35
C THR A 445 16.38 -12.01 -23.32
N ALA A 446 17.55 -12.42 -22.81
CA ALA A 446 17.92 -13.82 -22.65
C ALA A 446 16.97 -14.55 -21.69
N ALA A 447 16.67 -13.96 -20.52
CA ALA A 447 15.73 -14.54 -19.54
C ALA A 447 14.31 -14.67 -20.10
N LEU A 448 13.85 -13.70 -20.89
CA LEU A 448 12.55 -13.75 -21.57
C LEU A 448 12.50 -14.76 -22.72
N SER A 449 13.64 -15.17 -23.28
CA SER A 449 13.72 -16.13 -24.39
C SER A 449 13.55 -17.57 -23.92
N GLU A 450 13.81 -17.88 -22.64
CA GLU A 450 13.64 -19.22 -22.10
C GLU A 450 12.18 -19.66 -22.21
N SER A 451 11.93 -20.70 -23.00
CA SER A 451 10.59 -21.26 -23.16
C SER A 451 10.19 -22.04 -21.92
N LYS A 452 9.05 -21.73 -21.35
CA LYS A 452 8.47 -22.46 -20.21
C LYS A 452 7.14 -23.07 -20.59
N LEU A 453 6.67 -24.02 -19.79
CA LEU A 453 5.38 -24.66 -19.98
C LEU A 453 4.26 -23.63 -19.83
N ALA A 454 3.41 -23.53 -20.83
CA ALA A 454 2.24 -22.67 -20.78
C ALA A 454 1.13 -23.29 -19.93
N ILE A 455 0.46 -22.48 -19.11
CA ILE A 455 -0.81 -22.88 -18.48
C ILE A 455 -1.89 -22.86 -19.56
N ILE A 456 -2.67 -23.93 -19.61
CA ILE A 456 -3.88 -23.98 -20.41
C ILE A 456 -5.06 -23.84 -19.46
N VAL A 457 -5.72 -22.70 -19.50
CA VAL A 457 -7.00 -22.48 -18.84
C VAL A 457 -8.08 -22.77 -19.87
N GLU A 458 -8.90 -23.80 -19.62
CA GLU A 458 -9.96 -24.20 -20.55
C GLU A 458 -10.97 -23.07 -20.81
N THR A 459 -11.28 -22.30 -19.79
CA THR A 459 -12.21 -21.17 -19.87
C THR A 459 -11.59 -19.95 -19.23
N PRO A 460 -10.99 -19.03 -20.00
CA PRO A 460 -10.48 -17.78 -19.48
C PRO A 460 -11.57 -16.98 -18.75
N ILE A 461 -11.22 -16.40 -17.63
CA ILE A 461 -12.14 -15.59 -16.81
C ILE A 461 -11.64 -14.15 -16.66
N LEU A 462 -12.59 -13.22 -16.60
CA LEU A 462 -12.31 -11.86 -16.14
C LEU A 462 -12.34 -11.85 -14.61
N ALA A 463 -11.15 -11.88 -14.00
CA ALA A 463 -11.02 -11.80 -12.56
C ALA A 463 -11.28 -10.35 -12.08
N MET A 464 -12.37 -10.14 -11.35
CA MET A 464 -12.81 -8.82 -10.87
C MET A 464 -13.24 -8.91 -9.40
N GLY A 465 -13.18 -7.78 -8.70
CA GLY A 465 -13.58 -7.68 -7.30
C GLY A 465 -12.43 -7.32 -6.37
N SER A 466 -12.54 -7.68 -5.10
CA SER A 466 -11.44 -7.56 -4.15
C SER A 466 -10.30 -8.52 -4.51
N ARG A 467 -9.08 -8.22 -4.05
CA ARG A 467 -7.92 -9.11 -4.30
C ARG A 467 -8.19 -10.56 -3.88
N ARG A 468 -8.89 -10.77 -2.76
CA ARG A 468 -9.30 -12.11 -2.30
C ARG A 468 -10.25 -12.80 -3.28
N GLN A 469 -11.24 -12.08 -3.79
CA GLN A 469 -12.18 -12.62 -4.79
C GLN A 469 -11.47 -12.95 -6.12
N VAL A 470 -10.56 -12.08 -6.56
CA VAL A 470 -9.72 -12.32 -7.74
C VAL A 470 -8.88 -13.59 -7.55
N THR A 471 -8.16 -13.69 -6.42
CA THR A 471 -7.33 -14.85 -6.10
C THR A 471 -8.13 -16.15 -6.11
N ARG A 472 -9.28 -16.17 -5.43
CA ARG A 472 -10.14 -17.36 -5.39
C ARG A 472 -10.68 -17.73 -6.77
N SER A 473 -11.18 -16.75 -7.53
CA SER A 473 -11.73 -16.98 -8.87
C SER A 473 -10.65 -17.49 -9.82
N ALA A 474 -9.46 -16.89 -9.79
CA ALA A 474 -8.33 -17.32 -10.59
C ALA A 474 -7.86 -18.74 -10.22
N ALA A 475 -7.70 -19.02 -8.92
CA ALA A 475 -7.32 -20.37 -8.46
C ALA A 475 -8.35 -21.43 -8.87
N ARG A 476 -9.65 -21.13 -8.84
CA ARG A 476 -10.71 -22.04 -9.34
C ARG A 476 -10.63 -22.25 -10.84
N ALA A 477 -10.34 -21.23 -11.63
CA ALA A 477 -10.13 -21.36 -13.06
C ALA A 477 -8.93 -22.26 -13.40
N LEU A 478 -7.87 -22.21 -12.57
CA LEU A 478 -6.65 -23.01 -12.74
C LEU A 478 -6.79 -24.47 -12.27
N HIS A 479 -7.57 -24.71 -11.22
CA HIS A 479 -7.57 -26.02 -10.52
C HIS A 479 -8.92 -26.72 -10.44
N GLY A 480 -10.03 -26.04 -10.76
CA GLY A 480 -11.40 -26.52 -10.48
C GLY A 480 -11.85 -26.23 -9.03
N ASP A 481 -13.03 -26.72 -8.68
CA ASP A 481 -13.81 -26.25 -7.54
C ASP A 481 -13.55 -26.94 -6.20
N ASP A 482 -12.89 -28.10 -6.14
CA ASP A 482 -12.86 -28.92 -4.93
C ASP A 482 -11.44 -29.21 -4.39
N LYS A 483 -10.48 -28.33 -4.71
CA LYS A 483 -9.10 -28.48 -4.22
C LYS A 483 -8.82 -27.64 -2.98
N ILE A 484 -7.94 -28.16 -2.13
CA ILE A 484 -7.29 -27.45 -1.04
C ILE A 484 -5.81 -27.35 -1.41
N LEU A 485 -5.31 -26.10 -1.48
CA LEU A 485 -3.92 -25.80 -1.83
C LEU A 485 -3.17 -25.39 -0.56
N SER A 486 -2.04 -26.03 -0.29
CA SER A 486 -1.14 -25.60 0.80
C SER A 486 -0.42 -24.32 0.42
N LEU A 487 -0.31 -23.39 1.35
CA LEU A 487 0.25 -22.07 1.13
C LEU A 487 1.46 -21.81 2.04
N PRO A 488 2.31 -20.82 1.71
CA PRO A 488 3.38 -20.36 2.59
C PRO A 488 2.86 -19.87 3.95
N GLU A 489 3.72 -19.90 4.96
CA GLU A 489 3.38 -19.58 6.37
C GLU A 489 2.74 -18.19 6.54
N ASP A 490 3.18 -17.19 5.75
CA ASP A 490 2.67 -15.82 5.82
C ASP A 490 1.45 -15.55 4.93
N ALA A 491 0.84 -16.61 4.35
CA ALA A 491 -0.30 -16.44 3.45
C ALA A 491 -1.53 -15.87 4.18
N PRO A 492 -2.27 -14.93 3.55
CA PRO A 492 -3.46 -14.31 4.15
C PRO A 492 -4.73 -15.17 4.01
N TYR A 493 -4.58 -16.46 3.71
CA TYR A 493 -5.65 -17.44 3.52
C TYR A 493 -5.39 -18.66 4.38
N GLY A 494 -6.44 -19.21 4.99
CA GLY A 494 -6.28 -20.43 5.75
C GLY A 494 -7.43 -20.73 6.70
N ALA A 495 -7.31 -21.88 7.36
CA ALA A 495 -8.25 -22.33 8.37
C ALA A 495 -7.83 -21.90 9.77
N VAL A 496 -8.83 -21.77 10.62
CA VAL A 496 -8.69 -21.71 12.08
C VAL A 496 -9.05 -23.09 12.61
N LEU A 497 -8.15 -23.66 13.41
CA LEU A 497 -8.34 -24.94 14.08
C LEU A 497 -8.54 -24.69 15.57
N VAL A 498 -9.55 -25.32 16.15
CA VAL A 498 -9.90 -25.18 17.57
C VAL A 498 -9.73 -26.49 18.29
N ASP A 499 -8.93 -26.47 19.35
CA ASP A 499 -8.91 -27.58 20.32
C ASP A 499 -10.17 -27.49 21.19
N THR A 500 -11.14 -28.36 20.88
CA THR A 500 -12.45 -28.37 21.51
C THR A 500 -12.40 -28.74 23.01
N ASP A 501 -11.38 -29.50 23.43
CA ASP A 501 -11.21 -29.89 24.83
C ASP A 501 -10.72 -28.73 25.70
N SER A 502 -9.89 -27.87 25.13
CA SER A 502 -9.35 -26.68 25.79
C SER A 502 -10.26 -25.46 25.65
N CYS A 503 -11.11 -25.40 24.64
CA CYS A 503 -11.96 -24.25 24.33
C CYS A 503 -13.08 -24.10 25.36
N SER A 504 -13.11 -22.97 26.07
CA SER A 504 -14.16 -22.67 27.07
C SER A 504 -15.40 -21.97 26.47
N MET A 505 -15.52 -21.93 25.16
CA MET A 505 -16.63 -21.24 24.44
C MET A 505 -16.90 -19.81 24.93
N CYS A 506 -15.86 -19.08 25.32
CA CYS A 506 -15.98 -17.70 25.83
C CYS A 506 -16.28 -16.67 24.73
N LEU A 507 -16.17 -17.05 23.45
CA LEU A 507 -16.47 -16.26 22.25
C LEU A 507 -15.69 -14.93 22.11
N SER A 508 -14.61 -14.76 22.90
CA SER A 508 -13.74 -13.57 22.76
C SER A 508 -13.13 -13.45 21.36
N CYS A 509 -12.84 -14.58 20.73
CA CYS A 509 -12.32 -14.65 19.35
C CYS A 509 -13.35 -14.18 18.32
N VAL A 510 -14.64 -14.36 18.56
CA VAL A 510 -15.75 -13.88 17.71
C VAL A 510 -15.87 -12.36 17.78
N SER A 511 -15.98 -11.82 19.00
CA SER A 511 -16.22 -10.40 19.23
C SER A 511 -15.10 -9.49 18.71
N LEU A 512 -13.88 -10.02 18.55
CA LEU A 512 -12.72 -9.27 18.08
C LEU A 512 -12.30 -9.60 16.65
N CYS A 513 -12.97 -10.55 15.97
CA CYS A 513 -12.62 -10.93 14.60
C CYS A 513 -12.86 -9.75 13.64
N PRO A 514 -11.80 -9.14 13.02
CA PRO A 514 -11.96 -7.93 12.22
C PRO A 514 -12.71 -8.17 10.91
N SER A 515 -12.67 -9.39 10.38
CA SER A 515 -13.36 -9.76 9.13
C SER A 515 -14.71 -10.44 9.35
N GLY A 516 -15.08 -10.75 10.59
CA GLY A 516 -16.28 -11.53 10.89
C GLY A 516 -16.19 -13.00 10.44
N ALA A 517 -14.99 -13.51 10.16
CA ALA A 517 -14.80 -14.91 9.80
C ALA A 517 -15.21 -15.88 10.91
N LEU A 518 -14.99 -15.49 12.17
CA LEU A 518 -15.53 -16.20 13.33
C LEU A 518 -16.88 -15.61 13.70
N GLY A 519 -17.85 -16.47 13.95
CA GLY A 519 -19.21 -16.11 14.29
C GLY A 519 -19.77 -16.92 15.44
N GLU A 520 -20.93 -16.55 15.93
CA GLU A 520 -21.69 -17.27 16.95
C GLU A 520 -23.10 -17.57 16.45
N ASN A 521 -23.72 -18.60 16.99
CA ASN A 521 -25.14 -18.87 16.77
C ASN A 521 -25.93 -18.28 17.95
N PRO A 522 -26.90 -17.36 17.69
CA PRO A 522 -27.69 -16.74 18.75
C PRO A 522 -28.58 -17.71 19.52
N ASP A 523 -28.95 -18.83 18.90
CA ASP A 523 -29.89 -19.80 19.47
C ASP A 523 -29.20 -20.97 20.18
N LYS A 524 -27.91 -21.18 19.89
CA LYS A 524 -27.12 -22.31 20.42
C LYS A 524 -25.69 -21.89 20.71
N PRO A 525 -25.05 -22.49 21.75
CA PRO A 525 -23.63 -22.28 22.00
C PRO A 525 -22.79 -22.95 20.91
N GLN A 526 -22.57 -22.25 19.79
CA GLN A 526 -21.76 -22.70 18.65
C GLN A 526 -20.74 -21.62 18.29
N LEU A 527 -19.51 -22.05 18.08
CA LEU A 527 -18.46 -21.25 17.45
C LEU A 527 -18.45 -21.58 15.97
N LEU A 528 -18.76 -20.58 15.15
CA LEU A 528 -18.87 -20.69 13.69
C LEU A 528 -17.64 -20.08 13.01
N PHE A 529 -17.32 -20.58 11.83
CA PHE A 529 -16.19 -20.10 11.05
C PHE A 529 -16.47 -20.16 9.55
N GLN A 530 -16.16 -19.06 8.84
CA GLN A 530 -16.13 -18.97 7.40
C GLN A 530 -14.70 -18.82 6.91
N GLU A 531 -14.15 -19.85 6.28
CA GLU A 531 -12.74 -19.93 5.90
C GLU A 531 -12.36 -18.84 4.89
N ASP A 532 -13.20 -18.57 3.89
CA ASP A 532 -12.94 -17.56 2.86
C ASP A 532 -12.82 -16.13 3.42
N ALA A 533 -13.47 -15.83 4.53
CA ALA A 533 -13.40 -14.52 5.18
C ALA A 533 -12.17 -14.36 6.11
N CYS A 534 -11.46 -15.42 6.43
CA CYS A 534 -10.34 -15.39 7.37
C CYS A 534 -9.11 -14.70 6.78
N LEU A 535 -8.58 -13.71 7.50
CA LEU A 535 -7.39 -12.93 7.09
C LEU A 535 -6.07 -13.51 7.59
N GLN A 536 -6.09 -14.58 8.36
CA GLN A 536 -4.91 -15.15 9.04
C GLN A 536 -4.13 -14.11 9.88
N CYS A 537 -4.83 -13.13 10.45
CA CYS A 537 -4.23 -12.00 11.16
C CYS A 537 -3.72 -12.34 12.57
N GLY A 538 -4.04 -13.49 13.11
CA GLY A 538 -3.54 -13.94 14.42
C GLY A 538 -4.32 -13.43 15.64
N LEU A 539 -5.27 -12.50 15.49
CA LEU A 539 -5.94 -11.87 16.63
C LEU A 539 -6.70 -12.86 17.53
N CYS A 540 -7.41 -13.82 16.92
CA CYS A 540 -8.18 -14.79 17.66
C CYS A 540 -7.32 -15.72 18.54
N SER A 541 -6.10 -16.05 18.11
CA SER A 541 -5.14 -16.80 18.92
C SER A 541 -4.58 -15.94 20.06
N ASN A 542 -4.22 -14.68 19.75
CA ASN A 542 -3.64 -13.76 20.74
C ASN A 542 -4.61 -13.38 21.87
N ILE A 543 -5.92 -13.44 21.62
CA ILE A 543 -6.94 -13.14 22.63
C ILE A 543 -7.45 -14.37 23.35
N CYS A 544 -7.20 -15.57 22.85
CA CYS A 544 -7.73 -16.80 23.43
C CYS A 544 -7.09 -17.06 24.82
N PRO A 545 -7.87 -17.02 25.92
CA PRO A 545 -7.32 -17.23 27.25
C PRO A 545 -6.86 -18.68 27.51
N GLU A 546 -7.35 -19.61 26.70
CA GLU A 546 -7.09 -21.05 26.81
C GLU A 546 -6.03 -21.52 25.79
N ASN A 547 -5.53 -20.66 24.92
CA ASN A 547 -4.62 -21.00 23.80
C ASN A 547 -5.16 -22.14 22.90
N ALA A 548 -6.47 -22.23 22.75
CA ALA A 548 -7.16 -23.29 22.03
C ALA A 548 -7.19 -23.11 20.51
N ILE A 549 -6.54 -22.06 19.95
CA ILE A 549 -6.62 -21.69 18.53
C ILE A 549 -5.26 -21.81 17.85
N THR A 550 -5.23 -22.58 16.77
CA THR A 550 -4.10 -22.70 15.86
C THR A 550 -4.54 -22.42 14.43
N TYR A 551 -3.59 -22.33 13.49
CA TYR A 551 -3.82 -21.98 12.09
C TYR A 551 -3.23 -23.01 11.13
N GLU A 552 -3.85 -23.10 9.96
CA GLU A 552 -3.34 -23.84 8.83
C GLU A 552 -3.44 -22.94 7.58
N GLN A 553 -2.29 -22.57 6.99
CA GLN A 553 -2.24 -21.75 5.78
C GLN A 553 -2.61 -22.61 4.58
N ARG A 554 -3.78 -22.33 4.01
CA ARG A 554 -4.31 -23.05 2.86
C ARG A 554 -5.32 -22.21 2.08
N LEU A 555 -5.55 -22.54 0.83
CA LEU A 555 -6.65 -22.00 0.03
C LEU A 555 -7.62 -23.14 -0.32
N ASN A 556 -8.77 -23.12 0.32
CA ASN A 556 -9.83 -24.09 0.09
C ASN A 556 -10.76 -23.55 -1.01
N LEU A 557 -10.75 -24.19 -2.19
CA LEU A 557 -11.54 -23.78 -3.34
C LEU A 557 -13.00 -24.29 -3.28
N GLY A 558 -13.31 -25.24 -2.40
CA GLY A 558 -14.64 -25.79 -2.22
C GLY A 558 -15.67 -24.76 -1.77
N THR A 559 -16.94 -25.00 -2.07
CA THR A 559 -18.06 -24.14 -1.67
C THR A 559 -18.20 -24.03 -0.15
N GLN A 560 -17.77 -25.06 0.58
CA GLN A 560 -17.77 -25.08 2.06
C GLN A 560 -16.97 -23.92 2.68
N ALA A 561 -15.92 -23.43 2.00
CA ALA A 561 -15.16 -22.29 2.48
C ALA A 561 -15.96 -20.98 2.51
N LEU A 562 -17.04 -20.89 1.73
CA LEU A 562 -17.96 -19.74 1.67
C LEU A 562 -19.09 -19.81 2.69
N GLU A 563 -19.24 -20.95 3.36
CA GLU A 563 -20.29 -21.20 4.34
C GLU A 563 -19.72 -21.15 5.75
N GLN A 564 -20.58 -20.84 6.72
CA GLN A 564 -20.19 -20.95 8.12
C GLN A 564 -20.25 -22.42 8.55
N THR A 565 -19.12 -22.93 9.03
CA THR A 565 -18.99 -24.27 9.59
C THR A 565 -18.87 -24.21 11.11
N VAL A 566 -19.35 -25.24 11.81
CA VAL A 566 -19.25 -25.32 13.26
C VAL A 566 -17.86 -25.82 13.65
N LEU A 567 -17.08 -25.00 14.36
CA LEU A 567 -15.77 -25.38 14.92
C LEU A 567 -15.88 -26.04 16.30
N ASN A 568 -16.82 -25.56 17.11
CA ASN A 568 -17.12 -26.13 18.42
C ASN A 568 -18.60 -25.90 18.76
N GLU A 569 -19.21 -26.87 19.47
CA GLU A 569 -20.60 -26.80 19.92
C GLU A 569 -20.69 -27.40 21.31
N GLU A 570 -21.44 -26.74 22.19
CA GLU A 570 -21.71 -27.23 23.55
C GLU A 570 -23.20 -27.15 23.88
N GLU A 571 -23.57 -27.86 24.95
CA GLU A 571 -24.90 -27.76 25.51
C GLU A 571 -25.12 -26.40 26.20
N PRO A 572 -26.28 -25.77 26.02
CA PRO A 572 -26.62 -24.58 26.79
C PRO A 572 -26.87 -24.94 28.27
N PHE A 573 -26.56 -24.01 29.16
CA PHE A 573 -26.83 -24.18 30.61
C PHE A 573 -28.30 -23.84 30.91
N ALA A 574 -28.93 -24.66 31.73
CA ALA A 574 -30.31 -24.39 32.17
C ALA A 574 -30.30 -23.49 33.42
N CYS A 575 -31.05 -22.40 33.39
CA CYS A 575 -31.20 -21.49 34.51
C CYS A 575 -31.72 -22.25 35.74
N ILE A 576 -31.05 -22.10 36.89
CA ILE A 576 -31.41 -22.81 38.12
C ILE A 576 -32.77 -22.38 38.69
N GLU A 577 -33.30 -21.22 38.31
CA GLU A 577 -34.60 -20.72 38.79
C GLU A 577 -35.75 -21.01 37.81
N CYS A 578 -35.62 -20.69 36.53
CA CYS A 578 -36.73 -20.81 35.58
C CYS A 578 -36.55 -21.92 34.52
N GLY A 579 -35.39 -22.59 34.47
CA GLY A 579 -35.10 -23.68 33.56
C GLY A 579 -34.87 -23.22 32.10
N VAL A 580 -34.92 -21.92 31.80
CA VAL A 580 -34.61 -21.42 30.45
C VAL A 580 -33.16 -21.68 30.13
N LEU A 581 -32.91 -22.17 28.93
CA LEU A 581 -31.55 -22.41 28.42
C LEU A 581 -30.86 -21.07 28.13
N PHE A 582 -29.65 -20.89 28.66
CA PHE A 582 -28.85 -19.67 28.43
C PHE A 582 -27.37 -19.98 28.59
N GLY A 583 -26.53 -19.19 27.92
CA GLY A 583 -25.08 -19.27 28.04
C GLY A 583 -24.49 -20.66 27.74
N VAL A 584 -23.21 -20.80 27.98
CA VAL A 584 -22.40 -22.00 27.70
C VAL A 584 -22.17 -22.76 29.01
N LYS A 585 -22.48 -24.05 29.03
CA LYS A 585 -22.40 -24.88 30.22
C LYS A 585 -21.00 -24.91 30.82
N SER A 586 -20.00 -25.22 30.02
CA SER A 586 -18.60 -25.27 30.47
C SER A 586 -18.09 -23.94 31.02
N SER A 587 -18.44 -22.83 30.36
CA SER A 587 -18.09 -21.49 30.85
C SER A 587 -18.73 -21.16 32.20
N ILE A 588 -20.02 -21.47 32.40
CA ILE A 588 -20.72 -21.22 33.65
C ILE A 588 -20.17 -22.09 34.76
N GLU A 589 -19.94 -23.36 34.49
CA GLU A 589 -19.35 -24.32 35.47
C GLU A 589 -17.93 -23.86 35.86
N ARG A 590 -17.09 -23.48 34.92
CA ARG A 590 -15.72 -23.01 35.15
C ARG A 590 -15.66 -21.70 35.94
N ILE A 591 -16.54 -20.74 35.62
CA ILE A 591 -16.67 -19.50 36.39
C ILE A 591 -17.09 -19.80 37.80
N THR A 592 -18.06 -20.68 37.97
CA THR A 592 -18.56 -21.11 39.28
C THR A 592 -17.46 -21.77 40.10
N GLU A 593 -16.66 -22.67 39.50
CA GLU A 593 -15.53 -23.32 40.14
C GLU A 593 -14.43 -22.32 40.55
N LYS A 594 -14.02 -21.43 39.63
CA LYS A 594 -13.01 -20.39 39.91
C LYS A 594 -13.45 -19.44 41.02
N LEU A 595 -14.72 -19.06 41.05
CA LEU A 595 -15.27 -18.20 42.10
C LEU A 595 -15.41 -18.95 43.46
N SER A 596 -15.72 -20.24 43.43
CA SER A 596 -15.83 -21.05 44.66
C SER A 596 -14.46 -21.31 45.32
N SER A 597 -13.38 -21.35 44.53
CA SER A 597 -12.00 -21.55 45.01
C SER A 597 -11.30 -20.26 45.43
N GLY A 598 -11.89 -19.07 45.14
CA GLY A 598 -11.31 -17.77 45.42
C GLY A 598 -11.51 -17.28 46.86
N VAL A 599 -10.53 -16.48 47.35
CA VAL A 599 -10.63 -15.80 48.66
C VAL A 599 -11.13 -14.35 48.39
N GLY A 600 -12.30 -13.99 48.91
CA GLY A 600 -12.79 -12.61 48.79
C GLY A 600 -14.33 -12.48 48.76
N ALA A 601 -14.83 -11.29 48.40
CA ALA A 601 -16.26 -10.95 48.41
C ALA A 601 -17.14 -11.83 47.46
N PHE A 602 -16.54 -12.60 46.57
CA PHE A 602 -17.21 -13.51 45.64
C PHE A 602 -17.37 -14.95 46.19
N ALA A 603 -16.79 -15.26 47.34
CA ALA A 603 -16.97 -16.55 47.99
C ALA A 603 -18.35 -16.71 48.67
N ASN A 604 -19.25 -15.75 48.45
CA ASN A 604 -20.64 -15.80 48.93
C ASN A 604 -21.46 -16.81 48.08
N PRO A 605 -22.10 -17.81 48.67
CA PRO A 605 -22.95 -18.77 47.94
C PRO A 605 -24.04 -18.14 47.10
N ASP A 606 -24.55 -16.98 47.51
CA ASP A 606 -25.61 -16.28 46.76
C ASP A 606 -25.07 -15.59 45.49
N ALA A 607 -23.82 -15.10 45.50
CA ALA A 607 -23.16 -14.58 44.30
C ALA A 607 -22.88 -15.68 43.26
N LEU A 608 -22.57 -16.91 43.70
CA LEU A 608 -22.39 -18.06 42.81
C LEU A 608 -23.71 -18.46 42.12
N LYS A 609 -24.85 -18.38 42.82
CA LYS A 609 -26.18 -18.65 42.23
C LYS A 609 -26.51 -17.65 41.13
N LEU A 610 -26.12 -16.39 41.28
CA LEU A 610 -26.38 -15.36 40.27
C LEU A 610 -25.70 -15.67 38.93
N VAL A 611 -24.52 -16.33 38.93
CA VAL A 611 -23.85 -16.76 37.70
C VAL A 611 -24.63 -17.86 36.98
N GLN A 612 -25.38 -18.70 37.74
CA GLN A 612 -26.17 -19.82 37.21
C GLN A 612 -27.62 -19.42 36.85
N MET A 613 -27.96 -18.13 36.89
CA MET A 613 -29.27 -17.59 36.53
C MET A 613 -29.23 -16.88 35.18
N CYS A 614 -30.30 -16.99 34.39
CA CYS A 614 -30.50 -16.19 33.19
C CYS A 614 -30.60 -14.71 33.54
N GLY A 615 -30.48 -13.82 32.53
CA GLY A 615 -30.50 -12.35 32.72
C GLY A 615 -31.71 -11.87 33.53
N ASP A 616 -32.89 -12.32 33.19
CA ASP A 616 -34.15 -11.94 33.86
C ASP A 616 -34.22 -12.40 35.31
N CYS A 617 -33.87 -13.66 35.57
CA CYS A 617 -33.84 -14.20 36.94
C CYS A 617 -32.75 -13.54 37.79
N ARG A 618 -31.62 -13.20 37.21
CA ARG A 618 -30.51 -12.49 37.87
C ARG A 618 -30.95 -11.08 38.28
N VAL A 619 -31.56 -10.34 37.38
CA VAL A 619 -32.10 -8.98 37.66
C VAL A 619 -33.13 -9.06 38.76
N ASN A 620 -34.07 -10.01 38.67
CA ASN A 620 -35.11 -10.19 39.70
C ASN A 620 -34.52 -10.54 41.06
N ALA A 621 -33.57 -11.47 41.11
CA ALA A 621 -32.90 -11.87 42.36
C ALA A 621 -32.12 -10.69 42.98
N GLN A 622 -31.40 -9.90 42.19
CA GLN A 622 -30.70 -8.70 42.66
C GLN A 622 -31.65 -7.59 43.10
N PHE A 623 -32.76 -7.38 42.40
CA PHE A 623 -33.75 -6.37 42.76
C PHE A 623 -34.42 -6.67 44.10
N HIS A 624 -34.68 -7.93 44.38
CA HIS A 624 -35.30 -8.37 45.64
C HIS A 624 -34.28 -8.70 46.76
N SER A 625 -32.98 -8.55 46.51
CA SER A 625 -31.98 -8.77 47.56
C SER A 625 -32.02 -7.66 48.62
N THR A 626 -31.90 -8.03 49.87
CA THR A 626 -31.86 -7.09 51.00
C THR A 626 -30.65 -6.16 50.99
N ASP A 627 -29.59 -6.50 50.21
CA ASP A 627 -28.32 -5.76 50.06
C ASP A 627 -28.25 -4.95 48.76
N ASN A 628 -29.36 -4.75 48.05
CA ASN A 628 -29.38 -4.00 46.81
C ASN A 628 -29.22 -2.49 47.08
N PRO A 629 -28.09 -1.85 46.65
CA PRO A 629 -27.90 -0.41 46.83
C PRO A 629 -28.93 0.41 46.06
N PHE A 630 -29.63 -0.19 45.09
CA PHE A 630 -30.70 0.42 44.27
C PHE A 630 -32.11 -0.03 44.72
N ALA A 631 -32.21 -0.90 45.74
CA ALA A 631 -33.50 -1.23 46.33
C ALA A 631 -34.10 0.09 46.85
N ALA A 632 -35.23 0.48 46.30
CA ALA A 632 -35.94 1.65 46.75
C ALA A 632 -36.30 1.45 48.21
N LYS A 633 -35.42 1.88 49.12
CA LYS A 633 -35.86 2.22 50.49
C LYS A 633 -37.02 3.19 50.29
N GLU A 634 -38.05 3.08 51.17
CA GLU A 634 -39.20 3.99 51.14
C GLU A 634 -38.75 5.39 50.73
N ARG A 635 -39.34 5.94 49.68
CA ARG A 635 -38.99 7.29 49.18
C ARG A 635 -39.02 8.21 50.41
N PRO A 636 -37.94 8.90 50.74
CA PRO A 636 -37.94 9.83 51.86
C PRO A 636 -39.12 10.77 51.60
N ARG A 637 -40.00 10.89 52.58
CA ARG A 637 -41.17 11.74 52.54
C ARG A 637 -40.71 13.11 52.07
N VAL A 638 -41.33 13.59 50.98
CA VAL A 638 -41.00 14.91 50.43
C VAL A 638 -41.32 15.91 51.54
N ARG A 639 -40.29 16.49 52.12
CA ARG A 639 -40.45 17.55 53.11
C ARG A 639 -41.07 18.76 52.42
N THR A 640 -42.24 19.13 52.89
CA THR A 640 -42.94 20.34 52.41
C THR A 640 -42.44 21.51 53.21
N THR A 641 -42.73 22.73 52.76
CA THR A 641 -42.41 23.97 53.49
C THR A 641 -42.99 23.97 54.89
N ALA A 642 -44.13 23.28 55.11
CA ALA A 642 -44.77 23.12 56.42
C ALA A 642 -43.94 22.26 57.38
N ASP A 643 -43.24 21.22 56.87
CA ASP A 643 -42.37 20.38 57.70
C ASP A 643 -41.12 21.14 58.17
N TYR A 644 -40.69 22.16 57.45
CA TYR A 644 -39.59 23.04 57.86
C TYR A 644 -39.97 24.06 58.91
N TYR A 645 -41.26 24.41 59.04
CA TYR A 645 -41.75 25.34 60.04
C TYR A 645 -42.20 24.63 61.33
N SER A 646 -42.53 23.36 61.27
CA SER A 646 -42.85 22.55 62.45
C SER A 646 -41.65 22.17 63.35
N ASP A 647 -40.46 22.12 62.78
CA ASP A 647 -39.19 21.84 63.54
C ASP A 647 -38.60 23.07 64.27
N ARG A 648 -39.32 24.21 64.32
CA ARG A 648 -38.81 25.47 64.90
C ARG A 648 -39.37 25.80 66.29
N ASP A 649 -40.21 24.95 66.88
CA ASP A 649 -40.83 25.19 68.20
C ASP A 649 -40.22 24.42 69.35
N ASP A 650 -39.02 23.85 69.18
CA ASP A 650 -38.24 23.24 70.27
C ASP A 650 -36.93 24.03 70.48
N HIS A 651 -37.06 25.20 71.11
CA HIS A 651 -35.98 25.83 71.90
C HIS A 651 -36.52 26.31 73.20
#